data_90f87c4a88ee4c7c80100080cc156bf1
#
_entry.id   90f87c4a88ee4c7c80100080cc156bf1
#
_cell.length_a   1.000
_cell.length_b   1.000
_cell.length_c   1.000
_cell.angle_alpha   90.00
_cell.angle_beta   90.00
_cell.angle_gamma   90.00
#
_symmetry.space_group_name_H-M   'P 1'
#
loop_
_entity.id
_entity.type
_entity.pdbx_description
1 polymer ?
#
loop_
_entity_poly.entity_id
_entity_poly.type
_entity_poly.pdbx_seq_one_letter_code
_entity_poly.pdbx_strand_id
1 'polypeptide(L)'
;MSHTQQLHIRGMSCASCAGRIEKALRQVEGVTDASVNLASETASVSGDATAKALAKAVTDAGYHLSLQPQQYVVTGMSCASCAGRVEKALAAVPGVLSADVNLATEQVSLQLMTDIDFHTLQQALANSHYRLVQPEPETANDANAASAKPFYRQDWWPVLGSALLTLPLVLPMLGMLFAADWMLPAFWQWLLATPVQFYFGARFYKAGWGAIKAGTGNMDLLVALGTSAAYGLSLYLWLSANAHHGALHLYFESSAAVLTLVLLGKWLEQRAKRRTTNALRALENLKPSKARVQQDGGWQWVSAAQVKTGDIVQIKPGERIAVDGEVVEGDSHVDEALISGESTPLHKSIGDKVIGGAVNLDGVLEVRATNVGAESVLASIVRLVEQAQGAKAPVQALVDKVSAVFVPVVLVIALLTLLSWGLASGNWQQAILNAVAVLVIACPCALGLATPAAIMAGTGTAARHGILIKDAIALEQATKIDYVIFDKTGTLTEGKPELVQITAVSGSEQHLLQLAAALQQHSEHPLAKAVMRKAKQENIGLPEISNFTVVAGKGVQAQQGDTRLLLGSSHWMQQLGLTLPTALIRVEGASVSWLAKQQDGHSELLGLLCFSDSIKASAQAAVSALQQQGIKVALLTGDSQASAEAVAAVLKPDQLQAEVLPADKASFVQQCQQQGYKVAMVGDGINDAPALAQADLGIAMASGTDVAVSAAAITLMRSEPALVSTALTLASDTYSKIRQNLFWAFIFNVTGIPLATLGFLNPVIAGAAMACSSLVVVSNALLLQRRQYFTGNKESA
;
A
#
# COMPACT_ATOMS: atom_id res chain seq x y z
N MET A 1 15.03 -33.42 -19.03
CA MET A 1 16.17 -32.84 -18.26
C MET A 1 15.63 -32.46 -16.91
N SER A 2 16.11 -33.07 -15.83
CA SER A 2 15.68 -32.75 -14.47
C SER A 2 16.11 -31.34 -14.13
N HIS A 3 15.14 -30.44 -13.96
CA HIS A 3 15.41 -29.08 -13.51
C HIS A 3 15.74 -29.12 -12.02
N THR A 4 16.91 -28.59 -11.63
CA THR A 4 17.26 -28.37 -10.23
C THR A 4 16.86 -26.95 -9.84
N GLN A 5 15.99 -26.83 -8.82
CA GLN A 5 15.54 -25.54 -8.26
C GLN A 5 16.22 -25.30 -6.92
N GLN A 6 16.72 -24.11 -6.68
CA GLN A 6 17.23 -23.69 -5.37
C GLN A 6 16.19 -22.84 -4.64
N LEU A 7 15.87 -23.21 -3.41
CA LEU A 7 14.89 -22.54 -2.56
C LEU A 7 15.60 -21.89 -1.39
N HIS A 8 15.38 -20.61 -1.14
CA HIS A 8 15.86 -19.94 0.07
C HIS A 8 14.83 -20.08 1.19
N ILE A 9 15.23 -20.67 2.33
CA ILE A 9 14.33 -21.03 3.43
C ILE A 9 14.79 -20.36 4.72
N ARG A 10 13.91 -19.57 5.33
CA ARG A 10 14.15 -18.90 6.61
C ARG A 10 13.57 -19.70 7.78
N GLY A 11 14.21 -19.51 8.96
CA GLY A 11 13.76 -20.12 10.22
C GLY A 11 14.46 -21.44 10.57
N MET A 12 15.48 -21.83 9.81
CA MET A 12 16.33 -22.97 10.15
C MET A 12 17.36 -22.58 11.23
N SER A 13 17.40 -23.31 12.34
CA SER A 13 18.35 -23.04 13.43
C SER A 13 19.28 -24.22 13.75
N CYS A 14 18.99 -25.41 13.21
CA CYS A 14 19.76 -26.64 13.52
C CYS A 14 19.66 -27.67 12.42
N ALA A 15 20.54 -28.69 12.46
CA ALA A 15 20.56 -29.79 11.49
C ALA A 15 19.26 -30.60 11.43
N SER A 16 18.51 -30.69 12.56
CA SER A 16 17.21 -31.37 12.56
C SER A 16 16.14 -30.61 11.81
N CYS A 17 16.26 -29.26 11.75
CA CYS A 17 15.39 -28.41 10.92
C CYS A 17 15.62 -28.72 9.43
N ALA A 18 16.89 -28.79 9.01
CA ALA A 18 17.27 -29.13 7.64
C ALA A 18 16.74 -30.53 7.23
N GLY A 19 16.91 -31.53 8.09
CA GLY A 19 16.41 -32.89 7.83
C GLY A 19 14.87 -32.95 7.74
N ARG A 20 14.14 -32.15 8.51
CA ARG A 20 12.66 -32.06 8.46
C ARG A 20 12.20 -31.50 7.13
N ILE A 21 12.81 -30.41 6.68
CA ILE A 21 12.50 -29.75 5.40
C ILE A 21 12.84 -30.72 4.24
N GLU A 22 14.01 -31.33 4.28
CA GLU A 22 14.45 -32.31 3.25
C GLU A 22 13.45 -33.44 3.11
N LYS A 23 12.98 -34.01 4.24
CA LYS A 23 11.97 -35.04 4.26
C LYS A 23 10.63 -34.57 3.68
N ALA A 24 10.19 -33.34 4.01
CA ALA A 24 8.96 -32.78 3.50
C ALA A 24 9.04 -32.51 1.99
N LEU A 25 10.16 -32.01 1.50
CA LEU A 25 10.37 -31.78 0.07
C LEU A 25 10.41 -33.06 -0.75
N ARG A 26 11.06 -34.13 -0.23
CA ARG A 26 11.09 -35.46 -0.89
C ARG A 26 9.73 -36.12 -0.97
N GLN A 27 8.75 -35.72 -0.16
CA GLN A 27 7.39 -36.25 -0.19
C GLN A 27 6.50 -35.57 -1.24
N VAL A 28 6.97 -34.49 -1.86
CA VAL A 28 6.21 -33.80 -2.90
C VAL A 28 6.24 -34.57 -4.20
N GLU A 29 5.09 -34.80 -4.79
CA GLU A 29 4.95 -35.48 -6.08
C GLU A 29 5.75 -34.74 -7.18
N GLY A 30 6.60 -35.44 -7.89
CA GLY A 30 7.48 -34.90 -8.93
C GLY A 30 8.88 -34.51 -8.43
N VAL A 31 9.20 -34.66 -7.13
CA VAL A 31 10.55 -34.46 -6.59
C VAL A 31 11.32 -35.78 -6.70
N THR A 32 12.47 -35.75 -7.38
CA THR A 32 13.37 -36.88 -7.49
C THR A 32 14.46 -36.87 -6.42
N ASP A 33 14.94 -35.70 -6.04
CA ASP A 33 15.90 -35.54 -4.95
C ASP A 33 15.77 -34.16 -4.30
N ALA A 34 16.06 -34.07 -3.00
CA ALA A 34 16.11 -32.81 -2.26
C ALA A 34 17.25 -32.83 -1.25
N SER A 35 18.02 -31.78 -1.19
CA SER A 35 19.13 -31.56 -0.27
C SER A 35 19.04 -30.18 0.35
N VAL A 36 19.21 -30.10 1.68
CA VAL A 36 19.10 -28.81 2.42
C VAL A 36 20.43 -28.46 3.05
N ASN A 37 20.90 -27.25 2.77
CA ASN A 37 22.12 -26.69 3.36
C ASN A 37 21.74 -25.64 4.42
N LEU A 38 22.05 -25.96 5.68
CA LEU A 38 21.76 -25.07 6.81
C LEU A 38 22.63 -23.80 6.80
N ALA A 39 23.88 -23.88 6.34
CA ALA A 39 24.82 -22.78 6.39
C ALA A 39 24.48 -21.67 5.37
N SER A 40 23.95 -22.04 4.20
CA SER A 40 23.49 -21.11 3.17
C SER A 40 21.99 -20.83 3.23
N GLU A 41 21.26 -21.48 4.15
CA GLU A 41 19.78 -21.41 4.25
C GLU A 41 19.08 -21.75 2.92
N THR A 42 19.65 -22.70 2.14
CA THR A 42 19.12 -23.10 0.83
C THR A 42 18.75 -24.57 0.79
N ALA A 43 17.72 -24.88 0.01
CA ALA A 43 17.39 -26.25 -0.39
C ALA A 43 17.51 -26.38 -1.91
N SER A 44 18.22 -27.41 -2.38
CA SER A 44 18.29 -27.81 -3.78
C SER A 44 17.30 -28.93 -4.02
N VAL A 45 16.35 -28.76 -4.94
CA VAL A 45 15.32 -29.74 -5.26
C VAL A 45 15.41 -30.08 -6.75
N SER A 46 15.53 -31.33 -7.07
CA SER A 46 15.56 -31.86 -8.44
C SER A 46 14.23 -32.53 -8.77
N GLY A 47 13.67 -32.27 -9.95
CA GLY A 47 12.42 -32.88 -10.41
C GLY A 47 11.50 -31.89 -11.11
N ASP A 48 10.28 -32.33 -11.43
CA ASP A 48 9.26 -31.55 -12.15
C ASP A 48 8.14 -31.06 -11.22
N ALA A 49 8.40 -31.00 -9.90
CA ALA A 49 7.44 -30.51 -8.92
C ALA A 49 7.12 -29.02 -9.13
N THR A 50 5.84 -28.66 -8.97
CA THR A 50 5.41 -27.25 -9.12
C THR A 50 5.90 -26.38 -7.96
N ALA A 51 6.29 -25.14 -8.25
CA ALA A 51 6.70 -24.13 -7.26
C ALA A 51 5.71 -24.03 -6.07
N LYS A 52 4.42 -24.12 -6.37
CA LYS A 52 3.35 -24.02 -5.37
C LYS A 52 3.30 -25.25 -4.43
N ALA A 53 3.58 -26.44 -4.93
CA ALA A 53 3.63 -27.67 -4.12
C ALA A 53 4.86 -27.66 -3.19
N LEU A 54 6.01 -27.20 -3.70
CA LEU A 54 7.23 -27.03 -2.91
C LEU A 54 7.07 -25.99 -1.81
N ALA A 55 6.46 -24.83 -2.15
CA ALA A 55 6.18 -23.77 -1.17
C ALA A 55 5.26 -24.27 -0.05
N LYS A 56 4.22 -25.02 -0.41
CA LYS A 56 3.30 -25.61 0.57
C LYS A 56 4.01 -26.60 1.49
N ALA A 57 4.85 -27.47 0.96
CA ALA A 57 5.57 -28.47 1.76
C ALA A 57 6.52 -27.83 2.79
N VAL A 58 7.19 -26.72 2.42
CA VAL A 58 8.05 -25.96 3.34
C VAL A 58 7.21 -25.28 4.43
N THR A 59 6.06 -24.70 4.06
CA THR A 59 5.16 -24.03 5.02
C THR A 59 4.50 -25.06 5.97
N ASP A 60 4.04 -26.18 5.46
CA ASP A 60 3.46 -27.27 6.26
C ASP A 60 4.49 -27.90 7.23
N ALA A 61 5.78 -27.82 6.89
CA ALA A 61 6.87 -28.24 7.78
C ALA A 61 7.19 -27.19 8.87
N GLY A 62 6.54 -26.01 8.85
CA GLY A 62 6.70 -24.93 9.84
C GLY A 62 7.82 -23.95 9.52
N TYR A 63 8.24 -23.84 8.25
CA TYR A 63 9.29 -22.91 7.79
C TYR A 63 8.76 -21.97 6.70
N HIS A 64 9.52 -20.90 6.42
CA HIS A 64 9.13 -19.90 5.43
C HIS A 64 10.12 -19.82 4.27
N LEU A 65 9.59 -19.77 3.06
CA LEU A 65 10.41 -19.44 1.88
C LEU A 65 10.76 -17.94 1.90
N SER A 66 12.03 -17.65 1.65
CA SER A 66 12.46 -16.29 1.36
C SER A 66 12.09 -15.98 -0.08
N LEU A 67 10.92 -15.40 -0.28
CA LEU A 67 10.47 -14.98 -1.60
C LEU A 67 11.11 -13.62 -1.94
N GLN A 68 11.61 -13.49 -3.17
CA GLN A 68 12.10 -12.22 -3.68
C GLN A 68 11.01 -11.62 -4.60
N PRO A 69 10.33 -10.54 -4.18
CA PRO A 69 9.43 -9.83 -5.06
C PRO A 69 10.26 -9.06 -6.09
N GLN A 70 10.03 -9.34 -7.38
CA GLN A 70 10.61 -8.57 -8.48
C GLN A 70 9.50 -7.89 -9.26
N GLN A 71 9.73 -6.65 -9.65
CA GLN A 71 8.78 -5.87 -10.42
C GLN A 71 9.33 -5.60 -11.82
N TYR A 72 8.46 -5.76 -12.83
CA TYR A 72 8.77 -5.47 -14.22
C TYR A 72 7.64 -4.65 -14.84
N VAL A 73 7.98 -3.84 -15.84
CA VAL A 73 6.98 -3.14 -16.64
C VAL A 73 6.55 -4.05 -17.80
N VAL A 74 5.23 -4.17 -18.01
CA VAL A 74 4.66 -4.95 -19.12
C VAL A 74 3.95 -4.01 -20.08
N THR A 75 4.44 -3.91 -21.29
CA THR A 75 3.83 -3.08 -22.34
C THR A 75 2.91 -3.88 -23.24
N GLY A 76 1.87 -3.22 -23.78
CA GLY A 76 0.93 -3.81 -24.74
C GLY A 76 -0.37 -4.31 -24.13
N MET A 77 -0.59 -4.16 -22.82
CA MET A 77 -1.84 -4.50 -22.16
C MET A 77 -2.89 -3.41 -22.34
N SER A 78 -4.15 -3.79 -22.64
CA SER A 78 -5.23 -2.84 -22.84
C SER A 78 -6.47 -3.10 -21.96
N CYS A 79 -6.57 -4.28 -21.35
CA CYS A 79 -7.75 -4.69 -20.57
C CYS A 79 -7.42 -5.77 -19.53
N ALA A 80 -8.35 -6.04 -18.62
CA ALA A 80 -8.20 -7.03 -17.57
C ALA A 80 -7.91 -8.45 -18.11
N SER A 81 -8.52 -8.85 -19.22
CA SER A 81 -8.22 -10.14 -19.85
C SER A 81 -6.79 -10.23 -20.41
N CYS A 82 -6.18 -9.09 -20.77
CA CYS A 82 -4.77 -9.02 -21.14
C CYS A 82 -3.86 -9.27 -19.93
N ALA A 83 -4.19 -8.63 -18.80
CA ALA A 83 -3.47 -8.83 -17.54
C ALA A 83 -3.51 -10.31 -17.11
N GLY A 84 -4.69 -10.93 -17.09
CA GLY A 84 -4.84 -12.34 -16.73
C GLY A 84 -4.08 -13.31 -17.65
N ARG A 85 -3.85 -12.95 -18.92
CA ARG A 85 -3.01 -13.75 -19.84
C ARG A 85 -1.52 -13.62 -19.50
N VAL A 86 -1.06 -12.43 -19.22
CA VAL A 86 0.32 -12.18 -18.78
C VAL A 86 0.61 -12.93 -17.48
N GLU A 87 -0.29 -12.86 -16.51
CA GLU A 87 -0.19 -13.59 -15.24
C GLU A 87 -0.08 -15.09 -15.46
N LYS A 88 -1.00 -15.66 -16.26
CA LYS A 88 -1.00 -17.10 -16.53
C LYS A 88 0.26 -17.55 -17.26
N ALA A 89 0.77 -16.75 -18.20
CA ALA A 89 1.99 -17.08 -18.93
C ALA A 89 3.23 -17.03 -18.01
N LEU A 90 3.35 -16.02 -17.16
CA LEU A 90 4.47 -15.86 -16.23
C LEU A 90 4.39 -16.87 -15.08
N ALA A 91 3.20 -17.15 -14.54
CA ALA A 91 3.01 -18.16 -13.50
C ALA A 91 3.28 -19.61 -13.99
N ALA A 92 3.30 -19.84 -15.31
CA ALA A 92 3.68 -21.13 -15.88
C ALA A 92 5.22 -21.33 -15.93
N VAL A 93 6.01 -20.29 -15.69
CA VAL A 93 7.48 -20.39 -15.68
C VAL A 93 7.93 -21.11 -14.40
N PRO A 94 8.76 -22.16 -14.50
CA PRO A 94 9.29 -22.85 -13.32
C PRO A 94 10.03 -21.87 -12.39
N GLY A 95 9.72 -21.93 -11.08
CA GLY A 95 10.29 -21.00 -10.09
C GLY A 95 9.49 -19.75 -9.83
N VAL A 96 8.45 -19.44 -10.60
CA VAL A 96 7.49 -18.35 -10.31
C VAL A 96 6.37 -18.89 -9.43
N LEU A 97 6.22 -18.35 -8.23
CA LEU A 97 5.16 -18.72 -7.28
C LEU A 97 3.85 -17.98 -7.58
N SER A 98 3.93 -16.68 -7.79
CA SER A 98 2.81 -15.85 -8.23
C SER A 98 3.26 -14.75 -9.20
N ALA A 99 2.33 -14.35 -10.05
CA ALA A 99 2.48 -13.24 -10.98
C ALA A 99 1.22 -12.39 -10.89
N ASP A 100 1.35 -11.19 -10.34
CA ASP A 100 0.25 -10.26 -10.13
C ASP A 100 0.45 -9.03 -11.02
N VAL A 101 -0.45 -8.84 -11.99
CA VAL A 101 -0.36 -7.73 -12.95
C VAL A 101 -1.25 -6.58 -12.52
N ASN A 102 -0.65 -5.41 -12.37
CA ASN A 102 -1.37 -4.16 -12.21
C ASN A 102 -1.54 -3.48 -13.58
N LEU A 103 -2.76 -3.53 -14.11
CA LEU A 103 -3.07 -2.90 -15.39
C LEU A 103 -2.96 -1.37 -15.34
N ALA A 104 -3.11 -0.76 -14.17
CA ALA A 104 -3.10 0.69 -14.02
C ALA A 104 -1.67 1.28 -14.05
N THR A 105 -0.69 0.58 -13.46
CA THR A 105 0.73 0.96 -13.49
C THR A 105 1.47 0.29 -14.64
N GLU A 106 0.83 -0.65 -15.36
CA GLU A 106 1.46 -1.49 -16.39
C GLU A 106 2.62 -2.33 -15.82
N GLN A 107 2.59 -2.66 -14.55
CA GLN A 107 3.62 -3.44 -13.85
C GLN A 107 3.13 -4.85 -13.54
N VAL A 108 4.08 -5.79 -13.50
CA VAL A 108 3.88 -7.13 -12.95
C VAL A 108 4.77 -7.32 -11.74
N SER A 109 4.19 -7.75 -10.65
CA SER A 109 4.90 -8.19 -9.44
C SER A 109 5.01 -9.72 -9.48
N LEU A 110 6.23 -10.22 -9.54
CA LEU A 110 6.54 -11.65 -9.52
C LEU A 110 7.06 -12.03 -8.15
N GLN A 111 6.52 -13.08 -7.56
CA GLN A 111 7.12 -13.75 -6.40
C GLN A 111 7.96 -14.90 -6.91
N LEU A 112 9.28 -14.75 -6.84
CA LEU A 112 10.23 -15.75 -7.32
C LEU A 112 10.76 -16.57 -6.14
N MET A 113 10.84 -17.88 -6.35
CA MET A 113 11.48 -18.81 -5.42
C MET A 113 12.97 -18.95 -5.71
N THR A 114 13.38 -18.64 -6.93
CA THR A 114 14.76 -18.72 -7.44
C THR A 114 15.05 -17.52 -8.31
N ASP A 115 16.31 -17.15 -8.47
CA ASP A 115 16.70 -16.17 -9.49
C ASP A 115 16.40 -16.74 -10.87
N ILE A 116 15.51 -16.07 -11.61
CA ILE A 116 15.14 -16.43 -12.97
C ILE A 116 15.68 -15.37 -13.92
N ASP A 117 16.42 -15.82 -14.93
CA ASP A 117 16.93 -14.90 -15.95
C ASP A 117 15.78 -14.16 -16.67
N PHE A 118 15.95 -12.85 -16.84
CA PHE A 118 14.99 -11.98 -17.52
C PHE A 118 14.58 -12.49 -18.90
N HIS A 119 15.53 -13.08 -19.64
CA HIS A 119 15.27 -13.64 -20.96
C HIS A 119 14.25 -14.79 -20.92
N THR A 120 14.29 -15.63 -19.88
CA THR A 120 13.33 -16.72 -19.68
C THR A 120 11.93 -16.20 -19.42
N LEU A 121 11.79 -15.16 -18.57
CA LEU A 121 10.52 -14.49 -18.34
C LEU A 121 9.98 -13.82 -19.62
N GLN A 122 10.85 -13.22 -20.42
CA GLN A 122 10.46 -12.61 -21.68
C GLN A 122 10.05 -13.64 -22.73
N GLN A 123 10.71 -14.82 -22.78
CA GLN A 123 10.33 -15.92 -23.66
C GLN A 123 8.93 -16.47 -23.34
N ALA A 124 8.52 -16.51 -22.07
CA ALA A 124 7.17 -16.91 -21.69
C ALA A 124 6.08 -16.02 -22.32
N LEU A 125 6.42 -14.77 -22.66
CA LEU A 125 5.55 -13.82 -23.34
C LEU A 125 5.78 -13.74 -24.87
N ALA A 126 6.74 -14.49 -25.43
CA ALA A 126 7.17 -14.38 -26.83
C ALA A 126 6.04 -14.68 -27.83
N ASN A 127 5.09 -15.55 -27.48
CA ASN A 127 3.92 -15.88 -28.31
C ASN A 127 2.78 -14.88 -28.16
N SER A 128 2.96 -13.81 -27.40
CA SER A 128 2.00 -12.75 -27.16
C SER A 128 2.53 -11.41 -27.65
N HIS A 129 1.65 -10.40 -27.77
CA HIS A 129 2.05 -9.02 -28.12
C HIS A 129 2.57 -8.22 -26.91
N TYR A 130 2.79 -8.89 -25.78
CA TYR A 130 3.27 -8.26 -24.55
C TYR A 130 4.78 -8.30 -24.47
N ARG A 131 5.37 -7.23 -23.95
CA ARG A 131 6.81 -7.17 -23.70
C ARG A 131 7.09 -6.84 -22.26
N LEU A 132 7.99 -7.62 -21.66
CA LEU A 132 8.57 -7.32 -20.37
C LEU A 132 9.70 -6.31 -20.58
N VAL A 133 9.77 -5.30 -19.71
CA VAL A 133 10.85 -4.29 -19.70
C VAL A 133 11.39 -4.26 -18.27
N GLN A 134 12.71 -4.37 -18.14
CA GLN A 134 13.34 -4.13 -16.83
C GLN A 134 13.18 -2.66 -16.47
N PRO A 135 12.83 -2.32 -15.22
CA PRO A 135 12.96 -0.95 -14.78
C PRO A 135 14.45 -0.60 -14.81
N GLU A 136 14.86 0.25 -15.76
CA GLU A 136 16.20 0.79 -15.75
C GLU A 136 16.37 1.65 -14.50
N PRO A 137 17.49 1.51 -13.76
CA PRO A 137 17.83 2.49 -12.75
C PRO A 137 18.01 3.83 -13.47
N GLU A 138 17.13 4.79 -13.21
CA GLU A 138 17.23 6.15 -13.77
C GLU A 138 18.59 6.73 -13.38
N THR A 139 19.54 6.65 -14.30
CA THR A 139 20.77 7.43 -14.20
C THR A 139 20.39 8.89 -14.38
N ALA A 140 20.76 9.73 -13.42
CA ALA A 140 20.37 11.13 -13.28
C ALA A 140 20.72 12.07 -14.47
N ASN A 141 21.10 11.51 -15.61
CA ASN A 141 21.40 12.26 -16.84
C ASN A 141 20.22 12.40 -17.82
N ASP A 142 19.10 11.69 -17.60
CA ASP A 142 17.98 11.69 -18.55
C ASP A 142 16.86 12.70 -18.25
N ALA A 143 16.94 13.44 -17.15
CA ALA A 143 15.98 14.51 -16.86
C ALA A 143 16.00 15.67 -17.86
N ASN A 144 17.08 15.84 -18.64
CA ASN A 144 17.19 16.85 -19.71
C ASN A 144 17.17 16.28 -21.13
N ALA A 145 17.14 14.96 -21.28
CA ALA A 145 17.04 14.27 -22.57
C ALA A 145 15.65 13.65 -22.80
N ALA A 146 14.60 14.22 -22.23
CA ALA A 146 13.25 14.06 -22.77
C ALA A 146 13.26 14.73 -24.16
N SER A 147 13.94 14.08 -25.14
CA SER A 147 13.76 14.39 -26.56
C SER A 147 12.26 14.38 -26.79
N ALA A 148 11.69 15.56 -27.04
CA ALA A 148 10.27 15.74 -27.28
C ALA A 148 9.84 14.67 -28.28
N LYS A 149 9.09 13.68 -27.85
CA LYS A 149 8.56 12.64 -28.74
C LYS A 149 7.95 13.37 -29.92
N PRO A 150 8.30 12.99 -31.18
CA PRO A 150 7.79 13.70 -32.33
C PRO A 150 6.26 13.75 -32.22
N PHE A 151 5.66 14.85 -32.67
CA PHE A 151 4.25 15.19 -32.56
C PHE A 151 3.30 13.99 -32.83
N TYR A 152 3.61 13.16 -33.84
CA TYR A 152 2.83 11.98 -34.23
C TYR A 152 2.98 10.76 -33.28
N ARG A 153 3.90 10.81 -32.30
CA ARG A 153 4.08 9.80 -31.25
C ARG A 153 3.53 10.24 -29.90
N GLN A 154 2.90 11.41 -29.81
CA GLN A 154 2.23 11.87 -28.60
C GLN A 154 0.90 11.16 -28.41
N ASP A 155 0.53 10.84 -27.17
CA ASP A 155 -0.63 10.02 -26.83
C ASP A 155 -1.99 10.62 -27.26
N TRP A 156 -2.06 11.94 -27.44
CA TRP A 156 -3.26 12.64 -27.89
C TRP A 156 -3.43 12.70 -29.42
N TRP A 157 -2.35 12.45 -30.18
CA TRP A 157 -2.35 12.54 -31.65
C TRP A 157 -3.42 11.63 -32.32
N PRO A 158 -3.55 10.31 -31.91
CA PRO A 158 -4.56 9.45 -32.50
C PRO A 158 -5.99 9.99 -32.30
N VAL A 159 -6.27 10.64 -31.17
CA VAL A 159 -7.56 11.24 -30.87
C VAL A 159 -7.81 12.46 -31.76
N LEU A 160 -6.85 13.39 -31.81
CA LEU A 160 -7.01 14.61 -32.62
C LEU A 160 -7.07 14.26 -34.12
N GLY A 161 -6.19 13.38 -34.59
CA GLY A 161 -6.17 12.97 -36.00
C GLY A 161 -7.46 12.27 -36.42
N SER A 162 -7.97 11.33 -35.59
CA SER A 162 -9.25 10.69 -35.86
C SER A 162 -10.42 11.67 -35.76
N ALA A 163 -10.43 12.58 -34.78
CA ALA A 163 -11.49 13.59 -34.60
C ALA A 163 -11.55 14.54 -35.80
N LEU A 164 -10.39 15.00 -36.29
CA LEU A 164 -10.33 15.92 -37.45
C LEU A 164 -10.94 15.28 -38.72
N LEU A 165 -10.72 13.97 -38.91
CA LEU A 165 -11.28 13.24 -40.06
C LEU A 165 -12.75 12.84 -39.84
N THR A 166 -13.16 12.62 -38.62
CA THR A 166 -14.52 12.23 -38.24
C THR A 166 -15.48 13.41 -38.20
N LEU A 167 -15.01 14.59 -37.78
CA LEU A 167 -15.84 15.80 -37.61
C LEU A 167 -16.62 16.15 -38.92
N PRO A 168 -16.01 16.19 -40.12
CA PRO A 168 -16.74 16.45 -41.36
C PRO A 168 -17.80 15.38 -41.68
N LEU A 169 -17.63 14.13 -41.17
CA LEU A 169 -18.60 13.06 -41.38
C LEU A 169 -19.82 13.17 -40.47
N VAL A 170 -19.61 13.70 -39.23
CA VAL A 170 -20.68 13.80 -38.22
C VAL A 170 -21.42 15.13 -38.29
N LEU A 171 -20.75 16.23 -38.73
CA LEU A 171 -21.38 17.55 -38.86
C LEU A 171 -22.68 17.56 -39.70
N PRO A 172 -22.77 16.84 -40.83
CA PRO A 172 -23.99 16.76 -41.60
C PRO A 172 -25.17 16.17 -40.83
N MET A 173 -24.94 15.27 -39.86
CA MET A 173 -26.03 14.75 -39.01
C MET A 173 -26.70 15.84 -38.17
N LEU A 174 -25.98 16.90 -37.82
CA LEU A 174 -26.54 18.06 -37.13
C LEU A 174 -27.42 18.89 -38.10
N GLY A 175 -27.11 18.88 -39.39
CA GLY A 175 -27.94 19.50 -40.43
C GLY A 175 -29.34 18.90 -40.53
N MET A 176 -29.48 17.59 -40.23
CA MET A 176 -30.80 16.93 -40.17
C MET A 176 -31.73 17.55 -39.11
N LEU A 177 -31.19 18.06 -38.00
CA LEU A 177 -31.96 18.79 -36.99
C LEU A 177 -32.53 20.13 -37.49
N PHE A 178 -31.96 20.65 -38.59
CA PHE A 178 -32.37 21.91 -39.22
C PHE A 178 -32.99 21.67 -40.59
N ALA A 179 -33.40 20.41 -40.93
CA ALA A 179 -33.97 20.01 -42.21
C ALA A 179 -33.10 20.39 -43.43
N ALA A 180 -31.77 20.47 -43.26
CA ALA A 180 -30.82 20.80 -44.34
C ALA A 180 -30.00 19.56 -44.70
N ASP A 181 -29.96 19.25 -45.97
CA ASP A 181 -29.27 18.08 -46.51
C ASP A 181 -27.80 18.45 -46.84
N TRP A 182 -26.94 18.29 -45.86
CA TRP A 182 -25.48 18.60 -45.95
C TRP A 182 -24.64 17.32 -46.17
N MET A 183 -25.25 16.22 -46.57
CA MET A 183 -24.54 14.94 -46.70
C MET A 183 -23.40 15.03 -47.70
N LEU A 184 -22.21 14.59 -47.27
CA LEU A 184 -21.04 14.51 -48.14
C LEU A 184 -21.23 13.41 -49.21
N PRO A 185 -20.71 13.62 -50.45
CA PRO A 185 -20.67 12.53 -51.47
C PRO A 185 -19.98 11.27 -50.92
N ALA A 186 -20.46 10.09 -51.30
CA ALA A 186 -20.04 8.78 -50.81
C ALA A 186 -18.50 8.58 -50.85
N PHE A 187 -17.86 9.09 -51.93
CA PHE A 187 -16.41 9.03 -52.10
C PHE A 187 -15.66 9.75 -50.99
N TRP A 188 -16.10 10.95 -50.61
CA TRP A 188 -15.47 11.71 -49.52
C TRP A 188 -15.72 11.08 -48.17
N GLN A 189 -16.90 10.50 -47.92
CA GLN A 189 -17.17 9.75 -46.68
C GLN A 189 -16.23 8.55 -46.57
N TRP A 190 -16.03 7.79 -47.59
CA TRP A 190 -15.11 6.64 -47.65
C TRP A 190 -13.67 7.09 -47.46
N LEU A 191 -13.24 8.16 -48.18
CA LEU A 191 -11.86 8.67 -48.09
C LEU A 191 -11.49 9.12 -46.67
N LEU A 192 -12.41 9.79 -45.98
CA LEU A 192 -12.19 10.26 -44.60
C LEU A 192 -12.28 9.13 -43.58
N ALA A 193 -13.21 8.19 -43.73
CA ALA A 193 -13.40 7.09 -42.78
C ALA A 193 -12.29 6.02 -42.85
N THR A 194 -11.73 5.77 -44.06
CA THR A 194 -10.73 4.71 -44.26
C THR A 194 -9.46 4.89 -43.40
N PRO A 195 -8.83 6.07 -43.29
CA PRO A 195 -7.71 6.28 -42.38
C PRO A 195 -8.11 6.11 -40.92
N VAL A 196 -9.33 6.53 -40.54
CA VAL A 196 -9.81 6.35 -39.17
C VAL A 196 -9.93 4.86 -38.84
N GLN A 197 -10.53 4.08 -39.78
CA GLN A 197 -10.74 2.65 -39.57
C GLN A 197 -9.44 1.85 -39.50
N PHE A 198 -8.52 2.04 -40.45
CA PHE A 198 -7.38 1.14 -40.61
C PHE A 198 -6.04 1.68 -40.04
N TYR A 199 -5.85 2.98 -40.03
CA TYR A 199 -4.63 3.58 -39.43
C TYR A 199 -4.82 3.85 -37.95
N PHE A 200 -5.80 4.66 -37.55
CA PHE A 200 -6.04 4.95 -36.13
C PHE A 200 -6.67 3.76 -35.39
N GLY A 201 -7.47 2.95 -36.07
CA GLY A 201 -8.08 1.72 -35.55
C GLY A 201 -7.15 0.50 -35.54
N ALA A 202 -5.95 0.55 -36.14
CA ALA A 202 -5.03 -0.59 -36.28
C ALA A 202 -4.73 -1.33 -34.96
N ARG A 203 -4.68 -0.60 -33.84
CA ARG A 203 -4.47 -1.17 -32.50
C ARG A 203 -5.57 -2.17 -32.11
N PHE A 204 -6.81 -1.88 -32.42
CA PHE A 204 -7.96 -2.75 -32.09
C PHE A 204 -7.91 -4.05 -32.89
N TYR A 205 -7.54 -3.98 -34.17
CA TYR A 205 -7.35 -5.17 -35.00
C TYR A 205 -6.22 -6.06 -34.49
N LYS A 206 -5.07 -5.49 -34.17
CA LYS A 206 -3.92 -6.25 -33.64
C LYS A 206 -4.26 -6.94 -32.32
N ALA A 207 -4.87 -6.22 -31.38
CA ALA A 207 -5.23 -6.75 -30.07
C ALA A 207 -6.39 -7.76 -30.16
N GLY A 208 -7.39 -7.50 -31.03
CA GLY A 208 -8.51 -8.42 -31.30
C GLY A 208 -8.05 -9.73 -31.93
N TRP A 209 -7.16 -9.67 -32.93
CA TRP A 209 -6.59 -10.86 -33.55
C TRP A 209 -5.79 -11.72 -32.58
N GLY A 210 -5.01 -11.06 -31.69
CA GLY A 210 -4.30 -11.75 -30.59
C GLY A 210 -5.25 -12.45 -29.63
N ALA A 211 -6.43 -11.87 -29.36
CA ALA A 211 -7.45 -12.49 -28.51
C ALA A 211 -8.07 -13.72 -29.15
N ILE A 212 -8.41 -13.65 -30.47
CA ILE A 212 -8.94 -14.78 -31.23
C ILE A 212 -7.96 -15.95 -31.25
N LYS A 213 -6.66 -15.69 -31.51
CA LYS A 213 -5.63 -16.73 -31.48
C LYS A 213 -5.49 -17.41 -30.12
N ALA A 214 -5.76 -16.68 -29.05
CA ALA A 214 -5.70 -17.20 -27.69
C ALA A 214 -7.01 -17.86 -27.22
N GLY A 215 -8.03 -17.98 -28.10
CA GLY A 215 -9.34 -18.55 -27.76
C GLY A 215 -10.11 -17.73 -26.71
N THR A 216 -9.81 -16.42 -26.59
CA THR A 216 -10.42 -15.53 -25.58
C THR A 216 -11.05 -14.32 -26.26
N GLY A 217 -12.07 -13.73 -25.63
CA GLY A 217 -12.60 -12.43 -26.05
C GLY A 217 -11.89 -11.28 -25.34
N ASN A 218 -11.77 -10.13 -26.00
CA ASN A 218 -11.40 -8.87 -25.38
C ASN A 218 -12.24 -7.72 -25.93
N MET A 219 -12.16 -6.58 -25.28
CA MET A 219 -12.86 -5.36 -25.65
C MET A 219 -12.47 -4.88 -27.07
N ASP A 220 -11.20 -4.98 -27.45
CA ASP A 220 -10.68 -4.51 -28.73
C ASP A 220 -11.26 -5.32 -29.88
N LEU A 221 -11.59 -6.61 -29.65
CA LEU A 221 -12.29 -7.47 -30.60
C LEU A 221 -13.71 -6.98 -30.87
N LEU A 222 -14.47 -6.59 -29.82
CA LEU A 222 -15.84 -6.09 -29.97
C LEU A 222 -15.87 -4.79 -30.80
N VAL A 223 -14.93 -3.88 -30.51
CA VAL A 223 -14.79 -2.62 -31.27
C VAL A 223 -14.39 -2.89 -32.71
N ALA A 224 -13.41 -3.75 -32.94
CA ALA A 224 -12.96 -4.10 -34.28
C ALA A 224 -14.09 -4.73 -35.11
N LEU A 225 -14.85 -5.68 -34.55
CA LEU A 225 -15.99 -6.33 -35.22
C LEU A 225 -17.12 -5.33 -35.50
N GLY A 226 -17.53 -4.54 -34.50
CA GLY A 226 -18.64 -3.58 -34.66
C GLY A 226 -18.32 -2.50 -35.70
N THR A 227 -17.14 -1.89 -35.62
CA THR A 227 -16.77 -0.85 -36.59
C THR A 227 -16.52 -1.41 -37.99
N SER A 228 -15.96 -2.62 -38.12
CA SER A 228 -15.79 -3.29 -39.41
C SER A 228 -17.15 -3.65 -40.05
N ALA A 229 -18.15 -4.07 -39.26
CA ALA A 229 -19.49 -4.36 -39.76
C ALA A 229 -20.17 -3.09 -40.28
N ALA A 230 -20.10 -1.97 -39.59
CA ALA A 230 -20.62 -0.68 -40.02
C ALA A 230 -19.92 -0.16 -41.31
N TYR A 231 -18.58 -0.25 -41.32
CA TYR A 231 -17.77 0.14 -42.48
C TYR A 231 -18.08 -0.77 -43.70
N GLY A 232 -18.11 -2.10 -43.52
CA GLY A 232 -18.38 -3.07 -44.55
C GLY A 232 -19.79 -2.94 -45.12
N LEU A 233 -20.79 -2.66 -44.25
CA LEU A 233 -22.17 -2.38 -44.69
C LEU A 233 -22.21 -1.15 -45.62
N SER A 234 -21.52 -0.07 -45.23
CA SER A 234 -21.45 1.17 -46.00
C SER A 234 -20.81 0.94 -47.38
N LEU A 235 -19.72 0.19 -47.38
CA LEU A 235 -19.01 -0.16 -48.62
C LEU A 235 -19.89 -1.03 -49.53
N TYR A 236 -20.59 -2.02 -48.97
CA TYR A 236 -21.53 -2.85 -49.71
C TYR A 236 -22.66 -2.03 -50.29
N LEU A 237 -23.31 -1.15 -49.52
CA LEU A 237 -24.39 -0.27 -49.99
C LEU A 237 -23.91 0.67 -51.12
N TRP A 238 -22.71 1.23 -50.99
CA TRP A 238 -22.13 2.11 -51.99
C TRP A 238 -21.82 1.38 -53.30
N LEU A 239 -21.23 0.20 -53.25
CA LEU A 239 -20.87 -0.60 -54.43
C LEU A 239 -22.08 -1.27 -55.10
N SER A 240 -23.14 -1.58 -54.32
CA SER A 240 -24.37 -2.18 -54.84
C SER A 240 -25.40 -1.17 -55.34
N ALA A 241 -25.15 0.13 -55.14
CA ALA A 241 -26.05 1.19 -55.61
C ALA A 241 -26.00 1.33 -57.12
N ASN A 242 -27.05 0.89 -57.77
CA ASN A 242 -27.30 1.21 -59.20
C ASN A 242 -27.68 2.69 -59.34
N ALA A 243 -27.24 3.35 -60.41
CA ALA A 243 -27.25 4.80 -60.63
C ALA A 243 -28.66 5.50 -60.63
N HIS A 244 -29.74 4.84 -60.14
CA HIS A 244 -31.10 5.35 -60.25
C HIS A 244 -31.91 5.50 -58.96
N HIS A 245 -31.33 5.35 -57.77
CA HIS A 245 -32.09 5.52 -56.53
C HIS A 245 -31.45 6.58 -55.61
N GLY A 246 -32.31 7.45 -55.06
CA GLY A 246 -32.09 8.63 -54.26
C GLY A 246 -30.99 8.60 -53.19
N ALA A 247 -30.87 9.64 -52.35
CA ALA A 247 -29.81 9.83 -51.35
C ALA A 247 -29.47 8.55 -50.61
N LEU A 248 -28.27 8.00 -50.85
CA LEU A 248 -27.79 6.77 -50.24
C LEU A 248 -27.39 7.07 -48.81
N HIS A 249 -28.12 6.53 -47.83
CA HIS A 249 -27.67 6.60 -46.42
C HIS A 249 -26.55 5.61 -46.18
N LEU A 250 -25.32 6.12 -46.02
CA LEU A 250 -24.15 5.35 -45.68
C LEU A 250 -23.88 5.53 -44.18
N TYR A 251 -23.10 4.63 -43.58
CA TYR A 251 -22.82 4.57 -42.15
C TYR A 251 -21.29 4.68 -41.85
N PHE A 252 -20.53 5.28 -42.78
CA PHE A 252 -19.10 5.54 -42.57
C PHE A 252 -18.85 6.45 -41.37
N GLU A 253 -19.76 7.41 -41.15
CA GLU A 253 -19.72 8.28 -39.98
C GLU A 253 -19.89 7.50 -38.67
N SER A 254 -20.74 6.48 -38.64
CA SER A 254 -20.94 5.64 -37.46
C SER A 254 -19.68 4.87 -37.09
N SER A 255 -19.01 4.25 -38.09
CA SER A 255 -17.74 3.56 -37.88
C SER A 255 -16.65 4.51 -37.36
N ALA A 256 -16.46 5.67 -38.02
CA ALA A 256 -15.44 6.66 -37.65
C ALA A 256 -15.73 7.29 -36.29
N ALA A 257 -16.98 7.66 -35.98
CA ALA A 257 -17.38 8.26 -34.71
C ALA A 257 -17.16 7.30 -33.54
N VAL A 258 -17.58 6.03 -33.69
CA VAL A 258 -17.36 5.01 -32.64
C VAL A 258 -15.86 4.87 -32.34
N LEU A 259 -15.01 4.71 -33.37
CA LEU A 259 -13.56 4.61 -33.19
C LEU A 259 -12.98 5.84 -32.51
N THR A 260 -13.37 7.03 -32.95
CA THR A 260 -12.90 8.29 -32.37
C THR A 260 -13.31 8.44 -30.90
N LEU A 261 -14.58 8.10 -30.56
CA LEU A 261 -15.08 8.14 -29.18
C LEU A 261 -14.39 7.10 -28.28
N VAL A 262 -14.10 5.90 -28.82
CA VAL A 262 -13.36 4.88 -28.08
C VAL A 262 -11.90 5.33 -27.84
N LEU A 263 -11.25 5.92 -28.84
CA LEU A 263 -9.89 6.48 -28.71
C LEU A 263 -9.87 7.62 -27.70
N LEU A 264 -10.86 8.51 -27.73
CA LEU A 264 -11.04 9.59 -26.74
C LEU A 264 -11.22 9.02 -25.34
N GLY A 265 -12.11 8.04 -25.17
CA GLY A 265 -12.30 7.34 -23.89
C GLY A 265 -11.00 6.75 -23.35
N LYS A 266 -10.22 6.07 -24.20
CA LYS A 266 -8.92 5.51 -23.86
C LYS A 266 -7.88 6.56 -23.49
N TRP A 267 -7.84 7.68 -24.18
CA TRP A 267 -6.94 8.77 -23.87
C TRP A 267 -7.29 9.44 -22.53
N LEU A 268 -8.58 9.69 -22.27
CA LEU A 268 -9.07 10.21 -20.99
C LEU A 268 -8.72 9.24 -19.84
N GLU A 269 -8.90 7.95 -20.07
CA GLU A 269 -8.51 6.88 -19.16
C GLU A 269 -7.03 6.95 -18.80
N GLN A 270 -6.13 6.99 -19.80
CA GLN A 270 -4.68 7.08 -19.59
C GLN A 270 -4.27 8.37 -18.87
N ARG A 271 -4.88 9.50 -19.23
CA ARG A 271 -4.62 10.79 -18.59
C ARG A 271 -5.03 10.78 -17.11
N ALA A 272 -6.14 10.13 -16.80
CA ALA A 272 -6.61 9.99 -15.43
C ALA A 272 -5.72 9.06 -14.60
N LYS A 273 -5.29 7.93 -15.16
CA LYS A 273 -4.30 7.04 -14.53
C LYS A 273 -3.02 7.81 -14.16
N ARG A 274 -2.48 8.61 -15.07
CA ARG A 274 -1.29 9.43 -14.79
C ARG A 274 -1.50 10.42 -13.66
N ARG A 275 -2.71 11.01 -13.52
CA ARG A 275 -3.01 11.93 -12.41
C ARG A 275 -3.07 11.23 -11.05
N THR A 276 -3.58 10.01 -10.99
CA THR A 276 -3.64 9.23 -9.76
C THR A 276 -2.26 8.71 -9.32
N THR A 277 -1.36 8.40 -10.26
CA THR A 277 0.03 7.98 -9.97
C THR A 277 0.96 9.16 -9.62
N ASN A 278 0.58 10.40 -9.90
CA ASN A 278 1.42 11.58 -9.59
C ASN A 278 1.67 11.76 -8.08
N ALA A 279 0.78 11.28 -7.21
CA ALA A 279 0.99 11.34 -5.76
C ALA A 279 2.19 10.46 -5.33
N LEU A 280 2.38 9.29 -5.96
CA LEU A 280 3.52 8.41 -5.72
C LEU A 280 4.81 9.03 -6.27
N ARG A 281 4.77 9.55 -7.51
CA ARG A 281 5.93 10.25 -8.10
C ARG A 281 6.35 11.47 -7.28
N ALA A 282 5.41 12.14 -6.61
CA ALA A 282 5.75 13.24 -5.71
C ALA A 282 6.61 12.76 -4.52
N LEU A 283 6.35 11.56 -3.99
CA LEU A 283 7.18 10.95 -2.94
C LEU A 283 8.56 10.54 -3.48
N GLU A 284 8.63 9.95 -4.66
CA GLU A 284 9.91 9.61 -5.32
C GLU A 284 10.78 10.84 -5.57
N ASN A 285 10.18 11.96 -5.99
CA ASN A 285 10.86 13.24 -6.21
C ASN A 285 11.36 13.90 -4.92
N LEU A 286 11.00 13.39 -3.74
CA LEU A 286 11.59 13.85 -2.46
C LEU A 286 13.03 13.36 -2.29
N LYS A 287 13.44 12.30 -2.97
CA LYS A 287 14.77 11.71 -2.86
C LYS A 287 15.81 12.58 -3.56
N PRO A 288 16.77 13.17 -2.83
CA PRO A 288 17.87 13.91 -3.44
C PRO A 288 18.74 12.99 -4.29
N SER A 289 19.19 13.48 -5.43
CA SER A 289 20.12 12.73 -6.31
C SER A 289 21.57 12.81 -5.86
N LYS A 290 21.93 13.81 -5.04
CA LYS A 290 23.29 14.09 -4.56
C LYS A 290 23.30 14.35 -3.05
N ALA A 291 24.41 14.00 -2.41
CA ALA A 291 24.69 14.26 -1.00
C ALA A 291 26.09 14.88 -0.86
N ARG A 292 26.28 15.71 0.17
CA ARG A 292 27.58 16.27 0.50
C ARG A 292 28.17 15.46 1.63
N VAL A 293 29.18 14.63 1.35
CA VAL A 293 29.79 13.69 2.30
C VAL A 293 31.19 14.18 2.68
N GLN A 294 31.55 13.95 3.95
CA GLN A 294 32.90 14.23 4.44
C GLN A 294 33.87 13.15 3.95
N GLN A 295 34.85 13.53 3.13
CA GLN A 295 35.92 12.65 2.61
C GLN A 295 37.25 13.38 2.65
N ASP A 296 38.28 12.68 3.09
CA ASP A 296 39.68 13.19 3.12
C ASP A 296 39.85 14.59 3.74
N GLY A 297 39.07 14.90 4.79
CA GLY A 297 39.08 16.17 5.50
C GLY A 297 38.37 17.34 4.82
N GLY A 298 37.59 17.08 3.76
CA GLY A 298 36.78 18.08 3.06
C GLY A 298 35.40 17.56 2.68
N TRP A 299 34.54 18.50 2.24
CA TRP A 299 33.16 18.20 1.82
C TRP A 299 33.09 17.99 0.31
N GLN A 300 32.67 16.80 -0.12
CA GLN A 300 32.54 16.46 -1.53
C GLN A 300 31.12 16.08 -1.90
N TRP A 301 30.67 16.49 -3.09
CA TRP A 301 29.39 16.06 -3.66
C TRP A 301 29.51 14.67 -4.28
N VAL A 302 28.75 13.72 -3.75
CA VAL A 302 28.65 12.36 -4.29
C VAL A 302 27.20 12.06 -4.70
N SER A 303 26.99 11.03 -5.51
CA SER A 303 25.64 10.53 -5.74
C SER A 303 25.08 10.00 -4.41
N ALA A 304 23.82 10.32 -4.09
CA ALA A 304 23.15 9.81 -2.88
C ALA A 304 23.16 8.26 -2.81
N ALA A 305 23.20 7.58 -3.95
CA ALA A 305 23.30 6.12 -4.03
C ALA A 305 24.69 5.57 -3.60
N GLN A 306 25.71 6.41 -3.52
CA GLN A 306 27.07 6.03 -3.11
C GLN A 306 27.33 6.24 -1.62
N VAL A 307 26.44 6.92 -0.90
CA VAL A 307 26.54 7.13 0.55
C VAL A 307 26.38 5.79 1.25
N LYS A 308 27.24 5.55 2.24
CA LYS A 308 27.26 4.33 3.03
C LYS A 308 26.81 4.62 4.47
N THR A 309 26.33 3.60 5.14
CA THR A 309 26.03 3.68 6.59
C THR A 309 27.29 4.05 7.35
N GLY A 310 27.19 5.08 8.22
CA GLY A 310 28.29 5.65 9.01
C GLY A 310 28.93 6.89 8.37
N ASP A 311 28.69 7.20 7.10
CA ASP A 311 29.17 8.43 6.47
C ASP A 311 28.55 9.66 7.14
N ILE A 312 29.32 10.76 7.23
CA ILE A 312 28.81 12.04 7.73
C ILE A 312 28.37 12.89 6.53
N VAL A 313 27.12 13.32 6.55
CA VAL A 313 26.49 14.10 5.49
C VAL A 313 26.16 15.48 6.00
N GLN A 314 26.62 16.53 5.30
CA GLN A 314 26.30 17.92 5.63
C GLN A 314 25.06 18.38 4.85
N ILE A 315 24.10 18.97 5.57
CA ILE A 315 22.84 19.51 5.01
C ILE A 315 22.74 21.00 5.37
N LYS A 316 22.70 21.86 4.37
CA LYS A 316 22.54 23.31 4.54
C LYS A 316 21.07 23.71 4.62
N PRO A 317 20.77 24.93 5.13
CA PRO A 317 19.42 25.49 5.07
C PRO A 317 18.84 25.48 3.66
N GLY A 318 17.57 25.05 3.54
CA GLY A 318 16.85 24.89 2.27
C GLY A 318 17.18 23.61 1.51
N GLU A 319 18.17 22.81 1.93
CA GLU A 319 18.49 21.54 1.27
C GLU A 319 17.62 20.40 1.82
N ARG A 320 17.36 19.40 0.97
CA ARG A 320 16.72 18.15 1.38
C ARG A 320 17.75 17.21 1.99
N ILE A 321 17.36 16.54 3.04
CA ILE A 321 18.16 15.50 3.71
C ILE A 321 18.26 14.29 2.77
N ALA A 322 19.49 13.85 2.49
CA ALA A 322 19.73 12.81 1.48
C ALA A 322 19.59 11.38 2.02
N VAL A 323 19.75 11.16 3.32
CA VAL A 323 19.81 9.86 3.98
C VAL A 323 19.09 9.93 5.33
N ASP A 324 18.62 8.80 5.84
CA ASP A 324 18.21 8.73 7.24
C ASP A 324 19.43 8.69 8.14
N GLY A 325 19.39 9.38 9.27
CA GLY A 325 20.55 9.45 10.15
C GLY A 325 20.27 10.08 11.49
N GLU A 326 21.34 10.25 12.26
CA GLU A 326 21.36 10.90 13.55
C GLU A 326 22.23 12.17 13.48
N VAL A 327 21.74 13.27 14.02
CA VAL A 327 22.45 14.55 14.04
C VAL A 327 23.66 14.42 14.95
N VAL A 328 24.86 14.65 14.41
CA VAL A 328 26.12 14.63 15.17
C VAL A 328 26.60 16.04 15.50
N GLU A 329 26.23 17.02 14.66
CA GLU A 329 26.57 18.44 14.89
C GLU A 329 25.48 19.33 14.27
N GLY A 330 25.20 20.47 14.91
CA GLY A 330 24.22 21.46 14.45
C GLY A 330 22.92 21.44 15.22
N ASP A 331 22.11 22.45 14.93
CA ASP A 331 20.78 22.69 15.51
C ASP A 331 19.94 23.37 14.44
N SER A 332 18.73 22.84 14.16
CA SER A 332 17.85 23.37 13.11
C SER A 332 16.41 22.89 13.25
N HIS A 333 15.50 23.58 12.57
CA HIS A 333 14.16 23.06 12.30
C HIS A 333 14.14 22.27 10.99
N VAL A 334 13.44 21.12 10.99
CA VAL A 334 13.32 20.24 9.84
C VAL A 334 11.84 20.07 9.50
N ASP A 335 11.48 20.35 8.26
CA ASP A 335 10.14 20.13 7.73
C ASP A 335 10.02 18.69 7.20
N GLU A 336 9.30 17.87 7.94
CA GLU A 336 9.00 16.47 7.63
C GLU A 336 7.57 16.29 7.08
N ALA A 337 6.83 17.39 6.79
CA ALA A 337 5.39 17.37 6.47
C ALA A 337 5.01 16.41 5.33
N LEU A 338 5.84 16.31 4.30
CA LEU A 338 5.58 15.43 3.14
C LEU A 338 5.81 13.94 3.45
N ILE A 339 6.48 13.60 4.54
CA ILE A 339 6.81 12.24 4.94
C ILE A 339 5.96 11.82 6.13
N SER A 340 6.00 12.60 7.21
CA SER A 340 5.25 12.32 8.44
C SER A 340 3.81 12.81 8.39
N GLY A 341 3.50 13.82 7.55
CA GLY A 341 2.20 14.50 7.50
C GLY A 341 2.03 15.57 8.59
N GLU A 342 3.07 15.89 9.38
CA GLU A 342 3.06 16.98 10.35
C GLU A 342 3.37 18.31 9.65
N SER A 343 2.48 19.29 9.81
CA SER A 343 2.65 20.60 9.17
C SER A 343 3.60 21.54 9.93
N THR A 344 3.92 21.20 11.16
CA THR A 344 4.81 22.03 12.01
C THR A 344 6.23 21.49 11.90
N PRO A 345 7.23 22.33 11.54
CA PRO A 345 8.63 21.93 11.54
C PRO A 345 9.08 21.45 12.92
N LEU A 346 9.85 20.37 12.93
CA LEU A 346 10.39 19.77 14.15
C LEU A 346 11.79 20.30 14.45
N HIS A 347 12.02 20.73 15.67
CA HIS A 347 13.35 21.09 16.13
C HIS A 347 14.23 19.85 16.26
N LYS A 348 15.43 19.87 15.68
CA LYS A 348 16.42 18.79 15.69
C LYS A 348 17.75 19.29 16.23
N SER A 349 18.27 18.58 17.21
CA SER A 349 19.54 18.83 17.89
C SER A 349 20.42 17.57 17.89
N ILE A 350 21.63 17.67 18.44
CA ILE A 350 22.57 16.52 18.51
C ILE A 350 21.92 15.32 19.18
N GLY A 351 21.98 14.17 18.53
CA GLY A 351 21.38 12.90 18.96
C GLY A 351 19.97 12.66 18.43
N ASP A 352 19.34 13.64 17.77
CA ASP A 352 18.01 13.47 17.18
C ASP A 352 18.10 12.76 15.82
N LYS A 353 17.06 11.97 15.54
CA LYS A 353 16.93 11.30 14.23
C LYS A 353 16.33 12.22 13.20
N VAL A 354 16.83 12.12 11.96
CA VAL A 354 16.30 12.81 10.78
C VAL A 354 16.00 11.80 9.68
N ILE A 355 15.03 12.13 8.83
CA ILE A 355 14.51 11.25 7.77
C ILE A 355 14.91 11.82 6.40
N GLY A 356 15.43 10.96 5.53
CA GLY A 356 15.75 11.31 4.14
C GLY A 356 14.52 11.79 3.36
N GLY A 357 14.65 12.91 2.63
CA GLY A 357 13.57 13.58 1.92
C GLY A 357 12.96 14.78 2.63
N ALA A 358 13.16 14.92 3.96
CA ALA A 358 12.76 16.09 4.73
C ALA A 358 13.60 17.33 4.33
N VAL A 359 13.09 18.53 4.61
CA VAL A 359 13.76 19.79 4.26
C VAL A 359 14.35 20.45 5.52
N ASN A 360 15.64 20.71 5.50
CA ASN A 360 16.31 21.47 6.53
C ASN A 360 16.03 22.96 6.37
N LEU A 361 15.61 23.68 7.40
CA LEU A 361 15.15 25.07 7.29
C LEU A 361 16.21 26.10 7.69
N ASP A 362 16.76 26.06 8.92
CA ASP A 362 17.46 27.19 9.52
C ASP A 362 18.96 27.01 9.60
N GLY A 363 19.42 25.95 10.32
CA GLY A 363 20.82 25.71 10.63
C GLY A 363 21.51 24.76 9.66
N VAL A 364 22.81 24.60 9.78
CA VAL A 364 23.55 23.53 9.12
C VAL A 364 23.53 22.31 10.02
N LEU A 365 23.15 21.18 9.46
CA LEU A 365 23.15 19.90 10.16
C LEU A 365 24.23 18.98 9.59
N GLU A 366 24.96 18.32 10.47
CA GLU A 366 25.82 17.20 10.12
C GLU A 366 25.20 15.92 10.66
N VAL A 367 24.95 14.99 9.78
CA VAL A 367 24.16 13.80 10.05
C VAL A 367 24.99 12.57 9.74
N ARG A 368 25.08 11.65 10.70
CA ARG A 368 25.66 10.33 10.48
C ARG A 368 24.60 9.43 9.87
N ALA A 369 24.85 8.94 8.66
CA ALA A 369 23.94 8.05 7.93
C ALA A 369 23.72 6.73 8.70
N THR A 370 22.46 6.39 8.97
CA THR A 370 22.08 5.12 9.60
C THR A 370 21.49 4.17 8.58
N ASN A 371 20.53 4.63 7.77
CA ASN A 371 19.87 3.84 6.73
C ASN A 371 20.02 4.53 5.37
N VAL A 372 20.46 3.79 4.37
CA VAL A 372 20.75 4.31 3.04
C VAL A 372 20.08 3.50 1.95
N GLY A 373 19.83 4.14 0.79
CA GLY A 373 19.34 3.45 -0.40
C GLY A 373 17.97 2.80 -0.20
N ALA A 374 17.90 1.48 -0.40
CA ALA A 374 16.66 0.69 -0.31
C ALA A 374 16.15 0.48 1.14
N GLU A 375 17.02 0.69 2.13
CA GLU A 375 16.69 0.53 3.56
C GLU A 375 16.19 1.83 4.19
N SER A 376 16.20 2.95 3.45
CA SER A 376 15.67 4.22 3.96
C SER A 376 14.16 4.16 4.21
N VAL A 377 13.69 4.96 5.17
CA VAL A 377 12.27 5.12 5.51
C VAL A 377 11.48 5.52 4.26
N LEU A 378 11.97 6.49 3.50
CA LEU A 378 11.31 6.93 2.26
C LEU A 378 11.21 5.80 1.22
N ALA A 379 12.27 5.01 1.02
CA ALA A 379 12.24 3.87 0.10
C ALA A 379 11.24 2.80 0.59
N SER A 380 11.14 2.57 1.89
CA SER A 380 10.16 1.66 2.48
C SER A 380 8.73 2.14 2.29
N ILE A 381 8.46 3.45 2.44
CA ILE A 381 7.15 4.06 2.17
C ILE A 381 6.76 3.86 0.71
N VAL A 382 7.66 4.20 -0.24
CA VAL A 382 7.41 4.03 -1.68
C VAL A 382 7.09 2.57 -1.99
N ARG A 383 7.91 1.63 -1.50
CA ARG A 383 7.72 0.19 -1.69
C ARG A 383 6.37 -0.31 -1.14
N LEU A 384 5.96 0.13 0.06
CA LEU A 384 4.66 -0.24 0.64
C LEU A 384 3.49 0.29 -0.20
N VAL A 385 3.57 1.53 -0.69
CA VAL A 385 2.54 2.10 -1.56
C VAL A 385 2.49 1.38 -2.91
N GLU A 386 3.62 1.02 -3.50
CA GLU A 386 3.69 0.22 -4.73
C GLU A 386 3.11 -1.18 -4.53
N GLN A 387 3.43 -1.85 -3.42
CA GLN A 387 2.85 -3.15 -3.07
C GLN A 387 1.33 -3.05 -2.91
N ALA A 388 0.83 -2.00 -2.24
CA ALA A 388 -0.59 -1.75 -2.09
C ALA A 388 -1.31 -1.58 -3.43
N GLN A 389 -0.65 -0.94 -4.38
CA GLN A 389 -1.18 -0.74 -5.73
C GLN A 389 -1.05 -1.99 -6.60
N GLY A 390 -0.06 -2.84 -6.35
CA GLY A 390 0.21 -4.07 -7.10
C GLY A 390 -0.68 -5.23 -6.71
N ALA A 391 -1.12 -5.31 -5.45
CA ALA A 391 -1.91 -6.41 -4.95
C ALA A 391 -3.35 -6.38 -5.49
N LYS A 392 -3.84 -7.51 -6.02
CA LYS A 392 -5.22 -7.63 -6.50
C LYS A 392 -6.21 -7.75 -5.35
N ALA A 393 -7.16 -6.82 -5.29
CA ALA A 393 -8.30 -6.95 -4.39
C ALA A 393 -9.16 -8.18 -4.77
N PRO A 394 -9.77 -8.89 -3.80
CA PRO A 394 -10.69 -9.99 -4.08
C PRO A 394 -11.83 -9.58 -5.02
N VAL A 395 -12.35 -8.37 -4.88
CA VAL A 395 -13.38 -7.81 -5.76
C VAL A 395 -12.88 -7.66 -7.21
N GLN A 396 -11.61 -7.36 -7.42
CA GLN A 396 -11.02 -7.28 -8.77
C GLN A 396 -10.93 -8.66 -9.42
N ALA A 397 -10.54 -9.69 -8.67
CA ALA A 397 -10.53 -11.07 -9.16
C ALA A 397 -11.92 -11.55 -9.59
N LEU A 398 -12.99 -11.13 -8.88
CA LEU A 398 -14.37 -11.39 -9.25
C LEU A 398 -14.71 -10.67 -10.56
N VAL A 399 -14.36 -9.40 -10.71
CA VAL A 399 -14.58 -8.60 -11.92
C VAL A 399 -13.89 -9.23 -13.13
N ASP A 400 -12.66 -9.73 -12.98
CA ASP A 400 -11.94 -10.41 -14.06
C ASP A 400 -12.65 -11.68 -14.53
N LYS A 401 -13.18 -12.48 -13.60
CA LYS A 401 -13.99 -13.67 -13.91
C LYS A 401 -15.26 -13.31 -14.67
N VAL A 402 -15.99 -12.28 -14.19
CA VAL A 402 -17.21 -11.79 -14.86
C VAL A 402 -16.88 -11.31 -16.27
N SER A 403 -15.80 -10.55 -16.46
CA SER A 403 -15.37 -10.04 -17.75
C SER A 403 -15.03 -11.14 -18.75
N ALA A 404 -14.45 -12.24 -18.29
CA ALA A 404 -14.11 -13.39 -19.15
C ALA A 404 -15.34 -14.08 -19.76
N VAL A 405 -16.46 -14.12 -19.02
CA VAL A 405 -17.74 -14.71 -19.48
C VAL A 405 -18.56 -13.69 -20.28
N PHE A 406 -18.45 -12.42 -19.94
CA PHE A 406 -19.27 -11.35 -20.49
C PHE A 406 -19.09 -11.17 -22.01
N VAL A 407 -17.85 -11.19 -22.52
CA VAL A 407 -17.57 -10.98 -23.95
C VAL A 407 -18.19 -12.07 -24.84
N PRO A 408 -18.03 -13.38 -24.56
CA PRO A 408 -18.74 -14.43 -25.29
C PRO A 408 -20.25 -14.26 -25.26
N VAL A 409 -20.85 -13.93 -24.13
CA VAL A 409 -22.31 -13.71 -24.00
C VAL A 409 -22.77 -12.56 -24.85
N VAL A 410 -22.05 -11.45 -24.90
CA VAL A 410 -22.35 -10.29 -25.73
C VAL A 410 -22.29 -10.64 -27.22
N LEU A 411 -21.31 -11.42 -27.65
CA LEU A 411 -21.23 -11.89 -29.05
C LEU A 411 -22.45 -12.72 -29.44
N VAL A 412 -22.94 -13.57 -28.54
CA VAL A 412 -24.18 -14.35 -28.75
C VAL A 412 -25.40 -13.42 -28.84
N ILE A 413 -25.52 -12.44 -27.92
CA ILE A 413 -26.61 -11.45 -27.94
C ILE A 413 -26.60 -10.65 -29.25
N ALA A 414 -25.42 -10.18 -29.69
CA ALA A 414 -25.29 -9.44 -30.95
C ALA A 414 -25.72 -10.30 -32.17
N LEU A 415 -25.31 -11.57 -32.19
CA LEU A 415 -25.70 -12.52 -33.23
C LEU A 415 -27.22 -12.77 -33.22
N LEU A 416 -27.81 -13.00 -32.04
CA LEU A 416 -29.26 -13.17 -31.89
C LEU A 416 -30.01 -11.91 -32.31
N THR A 417 -29.52 -10.72 -31.98
CA THR A 417 -30.08 -9.43 -32.39
C THR A 417 -30.07 -9.32 -33.91
N LEU A 418 -28.93 -9.63 -34.56
CA LEU A 418 -28.77 -9.63 -36.01
C LEU A 418 -29.80 -10.55 -36.69
N LEU A 419 -29.87 -11.81 -36.22
CA LEU A 419 -30.76 -12.81 -36.78
C LEU A 419 -32.22 -12.47 -36.53
N SER A 420 -32.60 -12.05 -35.32
CA SER A 420 -33.98 -11.72 -34.98
C SER A 420 -34.51 -10.56 -35.83
N TRP A 421 -33.76 -9.47 -35.95
CA TRP A 421 -34.15 -8.33 -36.78
C TRP A 421 -34.11 -8.65 -38.26
N GLY A 422 -33.08 -9.36 -38.75
CA GLY A 422 -32.96 -9.75 -40.16
C GLY A 422 -34.12 -10.66 -40.63
N LEU A 423 -34.44 -11.67 -39.84
CA LEU A 423 -35.50 -12.65 -40.18
C LEU A 423 -36.89 -12.10 -39.92
N ALA A 424 -37.12 -11.31 -38.86
CA ALA A 424 -38.46 -10.80 -38.56
C ALA A 424 -38.86 -9.61 -39.43
N SER A 425 -37.96 -8.70 -39.78
CA SER A 425 -38.26 -7.49 -40.54
C SER A 425 -37.81 -7.55 -42.00
N GLY A 426 -36.94 -8.48 -42.37
CA GLY A 426 -36.28 -8.50 -43.69
C GLY A 426 -35.24 -7.37 -43.86
N ASN A 427 -35.13 -6.45 -42.93
CA ASN A 427 -34.24 -5.30 -43.01
C ASN A 427 -32.87 -5.61 -42.39
N TRP A 428 -31.98 -6.24 -43.15
CA TRP A 428 -30.63 -6.62 -42.75
C TRP A 428 -29.74 -5.43 -42.42
N GLN A 429 -30.00 -4.27 -43.03
CA GLN A 429 -29.26 -3.04 -42.73
C GLN A 429 -29.51 -2.60 -41.30
N GLN A 430 -30.78 -2.51 -40.86
CA GLN A 430 -31.13 -2.19 -39.48
C GLN A 430 -30.65 -3.26 -38.49
N ALA A 431 -30.72 -4.53 -38.88
CA ALA A 431 -30.27 -5.67 -38.11
C ALA A 431 -28.76 -5.56 -37.80
N ILE A 432 -27.94 -5.22 -38.80
CA ILE A 432 -26.48 -5.00 -38.60
C ILE A 432 -26.22 -3.81 -37.67
N LEU A 433 -26.91 -2.69 -37.84
CA LEU A 433 -26.73 -1.51 -36.99
C LEU A 433 -27.10 -1.77 -35.53
N ASN A 434 -28.19 -2.51 -35.29
CA ASN A 434 -28.59 -2.88 -33.94
C ASN A 434 -27.56 -3.84 -33.31
N ALA A 435 -27.05 -4.82 -34.06
CA ALA A 435 -25.99 -5.71 -33.61
C ALA A 435 -24.69 -4.94 -33.32
N VAL A 436 -24.31 -3.97 -34.15
CA VAL A 436 -23.15 -3.08 -33.93
C VAL A 436 -23.35 -2.25 -32.66
N ALA A 437 -24.55 -1.69 -32.45
CA ALA A 437 -24.86 -0.94 -31.22
C ALA A 437 -24.69 -1.81 -29.97
N VAL A 438 -25.15 -3.08 -30.01
CA VAL A 438 -24.92 -4.06 -28.93
C VAL A 438 -23.44 -4.28 -28.69
N LEU A 439 -22.65 -4.54 -29.76
CA LEU A 439 -21.18 -4.77 -29.60
C LEU A 439 -20.46 -3.56 -29.02
N VAL A 440 -20.85 -2.35 -29.39
CA VAL A 440 -20.25 -1.10 -28.93
C VAL A 440 -20.62 -0.80 -27.48
N ILE A 441 -21.92 -0.80 -27.13
CA ILE A 441 -22.36 -0.44 -25.76
C ILE A 441 -21.90 -1.46 -24.71
N ALA A 442 -21.77 -2.71 -25.12
CA ALA A 442 -21.34 -3.79 -24.24
C ALA A 442 -19.84 -3.78 -23.91
N CYS A 443 -19.08 -2.82 -24.42
CA CYS A 443 -17.66 -2.72 -24.07
C CYS A 443 -17.49 -2.35 -22.56
N PRO A 444 -16.94 -3.24 -21.72
CA PRO A 444 -16.77 -2.96 -20.28
C PRO A 444 -15.51 -2.11 -20.01
N CYS A 445 -15.32 -1.02 -20.78
CA CYS A 445 -14.11 -0.21 -20.73
C CYS A 445 -13.84 0.36 -19.34
N ALA A 446 -14.87 0.86 -18.65
CA ALA A 446 -14.77 1.44 -17.32
C ALA A 446 -14.51 0.39 -16.22
N LEU A 447 -14.93 -0.87 -16.45
CA LEU A 447 -14.87 -1.94 -15.44
C LEU A 447 -13.44 -2.27 -15.02
N GLY A 448 -12.50 -2.34 -15.97
CA GLY A 448 -11.09 -2.62 -15.70
C GLY A 448 -10.38 -1.54 -14.88
N LEU A 449 -10.99 -0.32 -14.80
CA LEU A 449 -10.45 0.81 -14.04
C LEU A 449 -11.18 1.07 -12.72
N ALA A 450 -12.37 0.56 -12.56
CA ALA A 450 -13.24 0.87 -11.42
C ALA A 450 -12.56 0.65 -10.07
N THR A 451 -11.87 -0.48 -9.91
CA THR A 451 -11.14 -0.84 -8.69
C THR A 451 -9.76 -0.17 -8.60
N PRO A 452 -8.86 -0.30 -9.59
CA PRO A 452 -7.51 0.27 -9.46
C PRO A 452 -7.50 1.79 -9.29
N ALA A 453 -8.39 2.52 -9.97
CA ALA A 453 -8.45 3.98 -9.85
C ALA A 453 -8.84 4.42 -8.43
N ALA A 454 -9.79 3.73 -7.80
CA ALA A 454 -10.20 4.03 -6.42
C ALA A 454 -9.10 3.66 -5.41
N ILE A 455 -8.44 2.50 -5.57
CA ILE A 455 -7.33 2.09 -4.71
C ILE A 455 -6.19 3.11 -4.79
N MET A 456 -5.75 3.48 -6.00
CA MET A 456 -4.68 4.47 -6.17
C MET A 456 -5.04 5.84 -5.58
N ALA A 457 -6.29 6.29 -5.75
CA ALA A 457 -6.74 7.55 -5.17
C ALA A 457 -6.79 7.47 -3.64
N GLY A 458 -7.27 6.35 -3.08
CA GLY A 458 -7.37 6.09 -1.65
C GLY A 458 -6.00 5.95 -0.99
N THR A 459 -5.14 5.05 -1.48
CA THR A 459 -3.79 4.83 -0.93
C THR A 459 -2.92 6.08 -1.06
N GLY A 460 -3.02 6.82 -2.17
CA GLY A 460 -2.33 8.10 -2.34
C GLY A 460 -2.85 9.19 -1.39
N THR A 461 -4.14 9.18 -1.04
CA THR A 461 -4.69 10.07 -0.01
C THR A 461 -4.24 9.63 1.38
N ALA A 462 -4.26 8.31 1.67
CA ALA A 462 -3.77 7.73 2.92
C ALA A 462 -2.31 8.13 3.19
N ALA A 463 -1.43 7.95 2.22
CA ALA A 463 -0.01 8.27 2.32
C ALA A 463 0.23 9.75 2.66
N ARG A 464 -0.54 10.68 2.08
CA ARG A 464 -0.47 12.12 2.41
C ARG A 464 -0.88 12.45 3.85
N HIS A 465 -1.66 11.57 4.48
CA HIS A 465 -2.04 11.70 5.89
C HIS A 465 -1.15 10.86 6.82
N GLY A 466 -0.04 10.33 6.31
CA GLY A 466 0.87 9.48 7.08
C GLY A 466 0.30 8.10 7.39
N ILE A 467 -0.62 7.59 6.57
CA ILE A 467 -1.23 6.26 6.70
C ILE A 467 -0.76 5.40 5.53
N LEU A 468 0.02 4.37 5.80
CA LEU A 468 0.50 3.42 4.80
C LEU A 468 -0.35 2.15 4.84
N ILE A 469 -0.89 1.77 3.70
CA ILE A 469 -1.74 0.59 3.55
C ILE A 469 -0.95 -0.44 2.73
N LYS A 470 -0.78 -1.64 3.25
CA LYS A 470 0.07 -2.68 2.66
C LYS A 470 -0.51 -3.29 1.38
N ASP A 471 -1.84 -3.46 1.35
CA ASP A 471 -2.53 -4.07 0.22
C ASP A 471 -4.02 -3.68 0.13
N ALA A 472 -4.63 -4.06 -0.98
CA ALA A 472 -6.05 -3.82 -1.20
C ALA A 472 -6.97 -4.69 -0.33
N ILE A 473 -6.44 -5.78 0.24
CA ILE A 473 -7.17 -6.66 1.16
C ILE A 473 -7.37 -5.93 2.49
N ALA A 474 -6.34 -5.21 2.94
CA ALA A 474 -6.42 -4.37 4.14
C ALA A 474 -7.53 -3.31 4.04
N LEU A 475 -7.71 -2.70 2.86
CA LEU A 475 -8.82 -1.76 2.60
C LEU A 475 -10.20 -2.43 2.75
N GLU A 476 -10.36 -3.66 2.25
CA GLU A 476 -11.61 -4.40 2.38
C GLU A 476 -11.85 -4.84 3.83
N GLN A 477 -10.83 -5.36 4.51
CA GLN A 477 -10.92 -5.79 5.91
C GLN A 477 -11.27 -4.62 6.83
N ALA A 478 -10.64 -3.47 6.64
CA ALA A 478 -10.90 -2.28 7.44
C ALA A 478 -12.38 -1.84 7.44
N THR A 479 -13.12 -2.13 6.36
CA THR A 479 -14.57 -1.81 6.30
C THR A 479 -15.44 -2.71 7.16
N LYS A 480 -14.92 -3.85 7.59
CA LYS A 480 -15.65 -4.88 8.33
C LYS A 480 -15.35 -4.85 9.82
N ILE A 481 -14.38 -4.02 10.23
CA ILE A 481 -13.95 -3.91 11.63
C ILE A 481 -15.07 -3.34 12.49
N ASP A 482 -15.40 -4.06 13.54
CA ASP A 482 -16.39 -3.69 14.56
C ASP A 482 -15.81 -3.70 15.98
N TYR A 483 -14.53 -4.12 16.12
CA TYR A 483 -13.83 -4.19 17.39
C TYR A 483 -12.36 -3.77 17.22
N VAL A 484 -11.92 -2.77 17.98
CA VAL A 484 -10.52 -2.29 17.96
C VAL A 484 -9.89 -2.53 19.33
N ILE A 485 -8.76 -3.22 19.33
CA ILE A 485 -7.95 -3.48 20.53
C ILE A 485 -6.72 -2.58 20.45
N PHE A 486 -6.54 -1.73 21.45
CA PHE A 486 -5.33 -0.93 21.62
C PHE A 486 -4.40 -1.55 22.64
N ASP A 487 -3.13 -1.70 22.30
CA ASP A 487 -2.10 -1.79 23.32
C ASP A 487 -2.00 -0.45 24.05
N LYS A 488 -1.58 -0.46 25.32
CA LYS A 488 -1.45 0.75 26.12
C LYS A 488 -0.15 1.50 25.79
N THR A 489 0.98 0.82 26.01
CA THR A 489 2.31 1.44 26.08
C THR A 489 2.85 1.80 24.72
N GLY A 490 3.26 3.07 24.48
CA GLY A 490 3.73 3.53 23.18
C GLY A 490 2.64 3.74 22.16
N THR A 491 1.44 3.17 22.35
CA THR A 491 0.28 3.29 21.47
C THR A 491 -0.67 4.40 21.94
N LEU A 492 -1.31 4.24 23.11
CA LEU A 492 -2.17 5.27 23.70
C LEU A 492 -1.43 6.21 24.66
N THR A 493 -0.24 5.80 25.09
CA THR A 493 0.68 6.61 25.91
C THR A 493 1.94 6.95 25.14
N GLU A 494 2.73 7.90 25.64
CA GLU A 494 3.96 8.36 24.98
C GLU A 494 5.07 7.29 24.94
N GLY A 495 4.97 6.23 25.77
CA GLY A 495 5.98 5.19 25.91
C GLY A 495 7.26 5.68 26.59
N LYS A 496 7.19 6.84 27.22
CA LYS A 496 8.30 7.49 27.91
C LYS A 496 7.92 7.73 29.37
N PRO A 497 8.13 6.76 30.27
CA PRO A 497 7.79 6.95 31.66
C PRO A 497 8.47 8.19 32.22
N GLU A 498 7.72 8.95 33.01
CA GLU A 498 8.20 10.13 33.73
C GLU A 498 8.18 9.87 35.24
N LEU A 499 9.14 10.43 35.92
CA LEU A 499 9.19 10.40 37.38
C LEU A 499 8.23 11.46 37.92
N VAL A 500 7.03 11.04 38.33
CA VAL A 500 5.93 11.94 38.74
C VAL A 500 5.86 12.21 40.22
N GLN A 501 6.45 11.33 41.07
CA GLN A 501 6.48 11.51 42.52
C GLN A 501 7.78 10.96 43.06
N ILE A 502 8.37 11.71 43.96
CA ILE A 502 9.49 11.30 44.81
C ILE A 502 9.04 11.54 46.26
N THR A 503 9.17 10.54 47.10
CA THR A 503 8.83 10.70 48.51
C THR A 503 9.87 10.01 49.37
N ALA A 504 10.57 10.79 50.21
CA ALA A 504 11.56 10.26 51.15
C ALA A 504 10.86 9.77 52.42
N VAL A 505 11.19 8.57 52.85
CA VAL A 505 10.85 8.03 54.18
C VAL A 505 11.92 8.47 55.21
N SER A 506 13.18 8.52 54.75
CA SER A 506 14.32 8.96 55.58
C SER A 506 15.16 9.92 54.74
N GLY A 507 15.48 11.10 55.29
CA GLY A 507 16.27 12.13 54.62
C GLY A 507 15.44 13.08 53.72
N SER A 508 16.08 13.68 52.72
CA SER A 508 15.44 14.60 51.77
C SER A 508 15.11 13.92 50.42
N GLU A 509 14.09 14.43 49.72
CA GLU A 509 13.75 13.96 48.37
C GLU A 509 14.88 14.18 47.39
N GLN A 510 15.66 15.28 47.55
CA GLN A 510 16.80 15.55 46.71
C GLN A 510 17.92 14.50 46.88
N HIS A 511 18.17 14.08 48.14
CA HIS A 511 19.13 13.02 48.43
C HIS A 511 18.67 11.65 47.90
N LEU A 512 17.35 11.39 48.03
CA LEU A 512 16.73 10.18 47.45
C LEU A 512 16.93 10.11 45.93
N LEU A 513 16.67 11.24 45.23
CA LEU A 513 16.84 11.33 43.77
C LEU A 513 18.33 11.18 43.41
N GLN A 514 19.23 11.75 44.17
CA GLN A 514 20.67 11.64 43.98
C GLN A 514 21.14 10.17 44.04
N LEU A 515 20.73 9.43 45.05
CA LEU A 515 21.06 8.00 45.19
C LEU A 515 20.41 7.13 44.11
N ALA A 516 19.15 7.41 43.78
CA ALA A 516 18.43 6.71 42.71
C ALA A 516 19.10 6.94 41.37
N ALA A 517 19.52 8.18 41.06
CA ALA A 517 20.19 8.50 39.81
C ALA A 517 21.57 7.85 39.73
N ALA A 518 22.32 7.83 40.82
CA ALA A 518 23.61 7.11 40.88
C ALA A 518 23.43 5.62 40.56
N LEU A 519 22.42 4.95 41.11
CA LEU A 519 22.09 3.57 40.81
C LEU A 519 21.66 3.33 39.36
N GLN A 520 21.02 4.32 38.74
CA GLN A 520 20.45 4.18 37.40
C GLN A 520 21.38 4.64 36.27
N GLN A 521 22.53 5.27 36.57
CA GLN A 521 23.43 5.84 35.57
C GLN A 521 23.98 4.80 34.57
N HIS A 522 24.05 3.53 34.96
CA HIS A 522 24.54 2.43 34.13
C HIS A 522 23.42 1.52 33.58
N SER A 523 22.16 1.91 33.75
CA SER A 523 21.00 1.14 33.33
C SER A 523 20.35 1.75 32.09
N GLU A 524 20.11 0.94 31.08
CA GLU A 524 19.38 1.34 29.87
C GLU A 524 17.84 1.22 30.00
N HIS A 525 17.36 0.82 31.17
CA HIS A 525 15.94 0.64 31.42
C HIS A 525 15.17 1.97 31.28
N PRO A 526 13.94 1.98 30.68
CA PRO A 526 13.15 3.22 30.55
C PRO A 526 12.93 4.01 31.81
N LEU A 527 12.70 3.33 32.95
CA LEU A 527 12.60 3.99 34.27
C LEU A 527 13.92 4.64 34.70
N ALA A 528 15.06 4.04 34.34
CA ALA A 528 16.37 4.64 34.62
C ALA A 528 16.54 5.94 33.86
N LYS A 529 16.18 5.96 32.59
CA LYS A 529 16.24 7.19 31.78
C LYS A 529 15.33 8.30 32.35
N ALA A 530 14.17 7.94 32.93
CA ALA A 530 13.30 8.91 33.62
C ALA A 530 13.96 9.53 34.86
N VAL A 531 14.59 8.72 35.69
CA VAL A 531 15.33 9.20 36.88
C VAL A 531 16.51 10.09 36.47
N MET A 532 17.29 9.68 35.48
CA MET A 532 18.43 10.43 34.96
C MET A 532 18.01 11.79 34.35
N ARG A 533 16.90 11.83 33.60
CA ARG A 533 16.34 13.09 33.07
C ARG A 533 15.99 14.05 34.20
N LYS A 534 15.28 13.56 35.21
CA LYS A 534 14.89 14.38 36.37
C LYS A 534 16.11 14.90 37.14
N ALA A 535 17.11 14.04 37.37
CA ALA A 535 18.35 14.42 38.03
C ALA A 535 19.15 15.50 37.26
N LYS A 536 19.18 15.37 35.92
CA LYS A 536 19.81 16.35 35.03
C LYS A 536 19.06 17.69 35.01
N GLN A 537 17.74 17.69 35.02
CA GLN A 537 16.93 18.91 35.12
C GLN A 537 17.14 19.67 36.43
N GLU A 538 17.35 18.94 37.51
CA GLU A 538 17.60 19.54 38.83
C GLU A 538 19.10 19.78 39.14
N ASN A 539 19.99 19.55 38.15
CA ASN A 539 21.44 19.70 38.23
C ASN A 539 22.05 18.95 39.42
N ILE A 540 21.59 17.72 39.68
CA ILE A 540 22.05 16.93 40.85
C ILE A 540 23.39 16.25 40.50
N GLY A 541 24.41 16.48 41.33
CA GLY A 541 25.69 15.76 41.26
C GLY A 541 25.53 14.31 41.73
N LEU A 542 26.08 13.36 40.98
CA LEU A 542 25.95 11.94 41.29
C LEU A 542 27.11 11.47 42.16
N PRO A 543 26.86 10.75 43.27
CA PRO A 543 27.91 10.12 44.05
C PRO A 543 28.51 8.91 43.32
N GLU A 544 29.78 8.62 43.64
CA GLU A 544 30.43 7.41 43.11
C GLU A 544 29.82 6.16 43.75
N ILE A 545 29.54 5.18 42.91
CA ILE A 545 29.09 3.85 43.27
C ILE A 545 29.97 2.77 42.64
N SER A 546 30.02 1.62 43.27
CA SER A 546 30.78 0.46 42.81
C SER A 546 29.90 -0.80 42.79
N ASN A 547 30.37 -1.86 42.12
CA ASN A 547 29.71 -3.17 42.09
C ASN A 547 28.24 -3.12 41.62
N PHE A 548 27.94 -2.30 40.60
CA PHE A 548 26.60 -2.24 40.01
C PHE A 548 26.21 -3.59 39.46
N THR A 549 25.00 -4.04 39.80
CA THR A 549 24.44 -5.30 39.34
C THR A 549 22.94 -5.15 39.09
N VAL A 550 22.48 -5.74 37.97
CA VAL A 550 21.06 -5.88 37.65
C VAL A 550 20.56 -7.18 38.23
N VAL A 551 19.50 -7.14 39.03
CA VAL A 551 18.83 -8.33 39.57
C VAL A 551 17.59 -8.58 38.77
N ALA A 552 17.60 -9.60 37.87
CA ALA A 552 16.54 -9.89 36.94
C ALA A 552 15.18 -10.01 37.64
N GLY A 553 14.17 -9.26 37.13
CA GLY A 553 12.79 -9.20 37.64
C GLY A 553 12.63 -8.51 39.00
N LYS A 554 13.69 -7.96 39.57
CA LYS A 554 13.68 -7.33 40.90
C LYS A 554 14.07 -5.85 40.86
N GLY A 555 15.18 -5.50 40.20
CA GLY A 555 15.68 -4.14 40.13
C GLY A 555 17.19 -4.05 39.99
N VAL A 556 17.80 -3.03 40.55
CA VAL A 556 19.26 -2.79 40.51
C VAL A 556 19.85 -2.60 41.92
N GLN A 557 21.12 -2.93 42.08
CA GLN A 557 21.86 -2.75 43.30
C GLN A 557 23.29 -2.29 43.02
N ALA A 558 23.86 -1.53 43.93
CA ALA A 558 25.26 -1.14 43.91
C ALA A 558 25.78 -0.88 45.33
N GLN A 559 27.09 -0.67 45.48
CA GLN A 559 27.72 -0.33 46.73
C GLN A 559 28.17 1.15 46.75
N GLN A 560 27.90 1.84 47.84
CA GLN A 560 28.42 3.17 48.18
C GLN A 560 29.20 3.04 49.49
N GLY A 561 30.54 2.95 49.43
CA GLY A 561 31.37 2.60 50.58
C GLY A 561 30.96 1.23 51.13
N ASP A 562 30.64 1.14 52.42
CA ASP A 562 30.19 -0.08 53.11
C ASP A 562 28.69 -0.31 53.05
N THR A 563 27.94 0.61 52.39
CA THR A 563 26.49 0.51 52.30
C THR A 563 26.07 -0.03 50.96
N ARG A 564 25.19 -1.03 50.93
CA ARG A 564 24.58 -1.56 49.73
C ARG A 564 23.27 -0.84 49.47
N LEU A 565 23.14 -0.23 48.31
CA LEU A 565 21.93 0.43 47.84
C LEU A 565 21.14 -0.50 46.93
N LEU A 566 19.83 -0.51 47.07
CA LEU A 566 18.91 -1.37 46.38
C LEU A 566 17.75 -0.53 45.85
N LEU A 567 17.49 -0.56 44.54
CA LEU A 567 16.33 0.10 43.93
C LEU A 567 15.54 -0.91 43.14
N GLY A 568 14.27 -1.12 43.52
CA GLY A 568 13.49 -2.14 42.81
C GLY A 568 12.03 -2.26 43.22
N SER A 569 11.40 -3.37 42.82
CA SER A 569 9.97 -3.62 42.97
C SER A 569 9.50 -3.80 44.41
N SER A 570 8.22 -3.53 44.68
CA SER A 570 7.59 -3.77 45.99
C SER A 570 7.79 -5.20 46.48
N HIS A 571 7.64 -6.18 45.59
CA HIS A 571 7.84 -7.59 45.90
C HIS A 571 9.28 -7.88 46.41
N TRP A 572 10.28 -7.32 45.76
CA TRP A 572 11.68 -7.50 46.19
C TRP A 572 11.93 -6.91 47.56
N MET A 573 11.41 -5.71 47.82
CA MET A 573 11.57 -5.06 49.16
C MET A 573 10.88 -5.84 50.27
N GLN A 574 9.70 -6.41 50.00
CA GLN A 574 9.00 -7.30 50.93
C GLN A 574 9.78 -8.60 51.22
N GLN A 575 10.46 -9.18 50.22
CA GLN A 575 11.34 -10.34 50.42
C GLN A 575 12.54 -10.00 51.34
N LEU A 576 12.95 -8.75 51.38
CA LEU A 576 14.00 -8.24 52.27
C LEU A 576 13.47 -7.92 53.70
N GLY A 577 12.21 -8.20 53.98
CA GLY A 577 11.57 -7.94 55.26
C GLY A 577 11.20 -6.48 55.51
N LEU A 578 11.21 -5.64 54.50
CA LEU A 578 10.85 -4.22 54.64
C LEU A 578 9.33 -4.01 54.62
N THR A 579 8.82 -3.22 55.56
CA THR A 579 7.43 -2.76 55.57
C THR A 579 7.29 -1.57 54.65
N LEU A 580 6.41 -1.68 53.64
CA LEU A 580 6.22 -0.65 52.63
C LEU A 580 5.03 0.24 52.97
N PRO A 581 5.24 1.53 53.26
CA PRO A 581 4.15 2.45 53.58
C PRO A 581 3.38 2.87 52.31
N THR A 582 2.45 2.04 51.83
CA THR A 582 1.67 2.26 50.63
C THR A 582 0.83 3.54 50.65
N ALA A 583 0.52 4.06 51.86
CA ALA A 583 -0.16 5.35 52.01
C ALA A 583 0.66 6.56 51.49
N LEU A 584 1.95 6.39 51.23
CA LEU A 584 2.81 7.44 50.64
C LEU A 584 2.65 7.52 49.11
N ILE A 585 2.07 6.52 48.46
CA ILE A 585 1.79 6.54 47.04
C ILE A 585 0.59 7.48 46.81
N ARG A 586 0.85 8.64 46.19
CA ARG A 586 -0.18 9.67 45.95
C ARG A 586 -0.72 9.64 44.54
N VAL A 587 -0.03 8.95 43.59
CA VAL A 587 -0.40 8.87 42.19
C VAL A 587 -0.99 7.48 41.94
N GLU A 588 -2.30 7.43 41.77
CA GLU A 588 -3.00 6.19 41.44
C GLU A 588 -2.50 5.62 40.11
N GLY A 589 -2.30 4.30 40.03
CA GLY A 589 -1.85 3.61 38.83
C GLY A 589 -0.39 3.82 38.45
N ALA A 590 0.41 4.54 39.24
CA ALA A 590 1.83 4.71 38.97
C ALA A 590 2.62 3.41 39.23
N SER A 591 3.62 3.15 38.39
CA SER A 591 4.65 2.13 38.68
C SER A 591 5.53 2.60 39.80
N VAL A 592 5.69 1.81 40.85
CA VAL A 592 6.44 2.19 42.06
C VAL A 592 7.77 1.42 42.14
N SER A 593 8.86 2.15 42.32
CA SER A 593 10.17 1.62 42.71
C SER A 593 10.56 2.13 44.09
N TRP A 594 11.06 1.24 44.90
CA TRP A 594 11.48 1.56 46.25
C TRP A 594 13.00 1.58 46.34
N LEU A 595 13.54 2.59 47.01
CA LEU A 595 14.97 2.69 47.34
C LEU A 595 15.19 2.28 48.78
N ALA A 596 16.10 1.35 48.98
CA ALA A 596 16.53 0.90 50.31
C ALA A 596 18.05 0.87 50.41
N LYS A 597 18.55 0.99 51.61
CA LYS A 597 19.94 0.72 51.94
C LYS A 597 20.07 -0.52 52.83
N GLN A 598 21.16 -1.26 52.69
CA GLN A 598 21.50 -2.40 53.50
C GLN A 598 22.91 -2.23 54.05
N GLN A 599 23.03 -2.28 55.38
CA GLN A 599 24.31 -2.18 56.08
C GLN A 599 24.32 -3.14 57.28
N ASP A 600 25.39 -3.89 57.47
CA ASP A 600 25.54 -4.87 58.57
C ASP A 600 24.33 -5.84 58.70
N GLY A 601 23.74 -6.26 57.57
CA GLY A 601 22.61 -7.16 57.55
C GLY A 601 21.22 -6.54 57.82
N HIS A 602 21.20 -5.25 58.21
CA HIS A 602 19.95 -4.50 58.42
C HIS A 602 19.57 -3.76 57.14
N SER A 603 18.32 -3.89 56.73
CA SER A 603 17.74 -3.18 55.58
C SER A 603 16.86 -2.05 56.07
N GLU A 604 17.05 -0.84 55.50
CA GLU A 604 16.27 0.36 55.83
C GLU A 604 15.69 0.97 54.57
N LEU A 605 14.38 1.29 54.58
CA LEU A 605 13.70 1.93 53.49
C LEU A 605 14.03 3.44 53.45
N LEU A 606 14.56 3.93 52.30
CA LEU A 606 14.87 5.35 52.14
C LEU A 606 13.71 6.14 51.53
N GLY A 607 12.95 5.53 50.61
CA GLY A 607 11.82 6.20 49.98
C GLY A 607 11.32 5.48 48.76
N LEU A 608 10.46 6.16 48.05
CA LEU A 608 9.81 5.64 46.82
C LEU A 608 9.90 6.63 45.67
N LEU A 609 9.87 6.08 44.47
CA LEU A 609 9.78 6.78 43.19
C LEU A 609 8.56 6.22 42.43
N CYS A 610 7.67 7.11 42.01
CA CYS A 610 6.52 6.75 41.22
C CYS A 610 6.72 7.21 39.78
N PHE A 611 6.44 6.32 38.87
CA PHE A 611 6.55 6.56 37.43
C PHE A 611 5.18 6.41 36.75
N SER A 612 4.86 7.34 35.88
CA SER A 612 3.66 7.29 35.06
C SER A 612 4.01 7.53 33.60
N ASP A 613 3.31 6.88 32.70
CA ASP A 613 3.42 7.13 31.28
C ASP A 613 2.27 8.02 30.84
N SER A 614 2.56 9.16 30.25
CA SER A 614 1.58 10.18 29.89
C SER A 614 0.69 9.68 28.76
N ILE A 615 -0.64 9.87 28.92
CA ILE A 615 -1.63 9.57 27.87
C ILE A 615 -1.46 10.60 26.75
N LYS A 616 -1.38 10.15 25.50
CA LYS A 616 -1.31 11.04 24.33
C LYS A 616 -2.53 11.93 24.24
N ALA A 617 -2.37 13.19 23.89
CA ALA A 617 -3.46 14.17 23.84
C ALA A 617 -4.60 13.75 22.88
N SER A 618 -4.29 13.03 21.80
CA SER A 618 -5.28 12.55 20.82
C SER A 618 -5.94 11.22 21.20
N ALA A 619 -5.50 10.53 22.27
CA ALA A 619 -5.97 9.18 22.61
C ALA A 619 -7.46 9.14 22.98
N GLN A 620 -7.93 10.07 23.81
CA GLN A 620 -9.35 10.14 24.21
C GLN A 620 -10.25 10.44 23.00
N ALA A 621 -9.84 11.37 22.12
CA ALA A 621 -10.56 11.69 20.91
C ALA A 621 -10.61 10.49 19.94
N ALA A 622 -9.54 9.71 19.86
CA ALA A 622 -9.47 8.49 19.04
C ALA A 622 -10.49 7.43 19.51
N VAL A 623 -10.51 7.13 20.80
CA VAL A 623 -11.46 6.17 21.38
C VAL A 623 -12.89 6.63 21.16
N SER A 624 -13.19 7.90 21.47
CA SER A 624 -14.55 8.46 21.29
C SER A 624 -14.98 8.45 19.83
N ALA A 625 -14.08 8.74 18.87
CA ALA A 625 -14.39 8.73 17.45
C ALA A 625 -14.72 7.33 16.93
N LEU A 626 -14.02 6.29 17.41
CA LEU A 626 -14.30 4.89 17.07
C LEU A 626 -15.66 4.45 17.64
N GLN A 627 -15.94 4.77 18.91
CA GLN A 627 -17.21 4.45 19.57
C GLN A 627 -18.40 5.15 18.88
N GLN A 628 -18.22 6.41 18.41
CA GLN A 628 -19.23 7.11 17.62
C GLN A 628 -19.48 6.45 16.25
N GLN A 629 -18.53 5.73 15.72
CA GLN A 629 -18.68 4.91 14.50
C GLN A 629 -19.34 3.55 14.79
N GLY A 630 -19.70 3.25 16.04
CA GLY A 630 -20.27 1.99 16.47
C GLY A 630 -19.24 0.87 16.64
N ILE A 631 -17.96 1.19 16.67
CA ILE A 631 -16.86 0.25 16.86
C ILE A 631 -16.56 0.14 18.36
N LYS A 632 -16.54 -1.07 18.89
CA LYS A 632 -16.14 -1.33 20.27
C LYS A 632 -14.65 -1.17 20.44
N VAL A 633 -14.22 -0.63 21.58
CA VAL A 633 -12.81 -0.37 21.88
C VAL A 633 -12.39 -1.10 23.15
N ALA A 634 -11.33 -1.90 23.04
CA ALA A 634 -10.68 -2.54 24.17
C ALA A 634 -9.28 -1.97 24.41
N LEU A 635 -8.91 -1.85 25.68
CA LEU A 635 -7.58 -1.57 26.16
C LEU A 635 -6.93 -2.85 26.65
N LEU A 636 -5.78 -3.21 26.07
CA LEU A 636 -5.02 -4.40 26.41
C LEU A 636 -3.62 -3.98 26.92
N THR A 637 -3.17 -4.47 28.06
CA THR A 637 -1.90 -4.08 28.61
C THR A 637 -1.28 -5.17 29.49
N GLY A 638 0.05 -5.26 29.48
CA GLY A 638 0.81 -6.07 30.43
C GLY A 638 1.02 -5.41 31.81
N ASP A 639 0.58 -4.16 31.97
CA ASP A 639 0.72 -3.44 33.22
C ASP A 639 -0.23 -3.94 34.30
N SER A 640 0.01 -3.53 35.56
CA SER A 640 -0.85 -3.84 36.69
C SER A 640 -2.28 -3.32 36.48
N GLN A 641 -3.25 -3.99 37.10
CA GLN A 641 -4.65 -3.62 37.07
C GLN A 641 -4.89 -2.15 37.43
N ALA A 642 -4.23 -1.64 38.50
CA ALA A 642 -4.37 -0.26 38.93
C ALA A 642 -3.88 0.75 37.88
N SER A 643 -2.74 0.46 37.19
CA SER A 643 -2.22 1.30 36.10
C SER A 643 -3.18 1.33 34.90
N ALA A 644 -3.77 0.19 34.58
CA ALA A 644 -4.71 0.05 33.47
C ALA A 644 -6.03 0.79 33.76
N GLU A 645 -6.56 0.69 34.98
CA GLU A 645 -7.77 1.38 35.43
C GLU A 645 -7.62 2.90 35.42
N ALA A 646 -6.45 3.43 35.83
CA ALA A 646 -6.18 4.87 35.77
C ALA A 646 -6.26 5.41 34.34
N VAL A 647 -5.72 4.70 33.36
CA VAL A 647 -5.83 5.04 31.94
C VAL A 647 -7.27 4.86 31.43
N ALA A 648 -7.93 3.77 31.80
CA ALA A 648 -9.30 3.48 31.40
C ALA A 648 -10.31 4.50 31.91
N ALA A 649 -10.09 5.05 33.11
CA ALA A 649 -10.93 6.13 33.67
C ALA A 649 -10.95 7.38 32.79
N VAL A 650 -9.83 7.69 32.13
CA VAL A 650 -9.70 8.83 31.20
C VAL A 650 -10.25 8.49 29.82
N LEU A 651 -9.84 7.35 29.26
CA LEU A 651 -10.15 6.97 27.87
C LEU A 651 -11.54 6.36 27.68
N LYS A 652 -12.10 5.75 28.73
CA LYS A 652 -13.40 5.07 28.74
C LYS A 652 -13.56 4.02 27.64
N PRO A 653 -12.64 3.04 27.54
CA PRO A 653 -12.84 1.93 26.63
C PRO A 653 -14.04 1.07 27.04
N ASP A 654 -14.62 0.30 26.10
CA ASP A 654 -15.72 -0.63 26.37
C ASP A 654 -15.27 -1.86 27.15
N GLN A 655 -13.99 -2.25 27.00
CA GLN A 655 -13.38 -3.37 27.72
C GLN A 655 -11.95 -3.03 28.13
N LEU A 656 -11.56 -3.52 29.31
CA LEU A 656 -10.21 -3.41 29.85
C LEU A 656 -9.69 -4.82 30.20
N GLN A 657 -8.47 -5.11 29.76
CA GLN A 657 -7.75 -6.33 30.11
C GLN A 657 -6.32 -5.97 30.53
N ALA A 658 -5.99 -6.12 31.79
CA ALA A 658 -4.69 -5.85 32.39
C ALA A 658 -3.89 -7.14 32.63
N GLU A 659 -2.61 -7.00 32.95
CA GLU A 659 -1.69 -8.09 33.32
C GLU A 659 -1.56 -9.20 32.26
N VAL A 660 -1.73 -8.83 30.97
CA VAL A 660 -1.71 -9.76 29.85
C VAL A 660 -0.27 -9.99 29.40
N LEU A 661 0.16 -11.25 29.37
CA LEU A 661 1.46 -11.62 28.84
C LEU A 661 1.50 -11.46 27.30
N PRO A 662 2.67 -11.21 26.69
CA PRO A 662 2.80 -11.05 25.23
C PRO A 662 2.20 -12.21 24.44
N ALA A 663 2.36 -13.45 24.90
CA ALA A 663 1.80 -14.64 24.25
C ALA A 663 0.26 -14.71 24.32
N ASP A 664 -0.34 -14.13 25.38
CA ASP A 664 -1.78 -14.17 25.62
C ASP A 664 -2.53 -13.07 24.84
N LYS A 665 -1.82 -12.03 24.36
CA LYS A 665 -2.43 -10.96 23.54
C LYS A 665 -3.05 -11.54 22.26
N ALA A 666 -2.37 -12.44 21.58
CA ALA A 666 -2.89 -13.11 20.38
C ALA A 666 -4.10 -14.02 20.71
N SER A 667 -4.07 -14.68 21.87
CA SER A 667 -5.19 -15.49 22.34
C SER A 667 -6.44 -14.66 22.64
N PHE A 668 -6.28 -13.45 23.20
CA PHE A 668 -7.39 -12.53 23.42
C PHE A 668 -8.02 -12.05 22.09
N VAL A 669 -7.19 -11.71 21.10
CA VAL A 669 -7.66 -11.40 19.73
C VAL A 669 -8.47 -12.56 19.17
N GLN A 670 -7.96 -13.79 19.28
CA GLN A 670 -8.65 -15.00 18.80
C GLN A 670 -9.99 -15.24 19.54
N GLN A 671 -10.07 -14.99 20.84
CA GLN A 671 -11.32 -15.09 21.60
C GLN A 671 -12.38 -14.10 21.10
N CYS A 672 -11.99 -12.84 20.83
CA CYS A 672 -12.90 -11.85 20.26
C CYS A 672 -13.39 -12.27 18.87
N GLN A 673 -12.50 -12.83 18.03
CA GLN A 673 -12.86 -13.37 16.70
C GLN A 673 -13.83 -14.56 16.82
N GLN A 674 -13.65 -15.46 17.80
CA GLN A 674 -14.56 -16.57 18.05
C GLN A 674 -15.96 -16.10 18.52
N GLN A 675 -16.04 -14.95 19.15
CA GLN A 675 -17.32 -14.30 19.51
C GLN A 675 -18.02 -13.67 18.31
N GLY A 676 -17.40 -13.71 17.12
CA GLY A 676 -17.96 -13.19 15.87
C GLY A 676 -17.51 -11.78 15.50
N TYR A 677 -16.67 -11.13 16.32
CA TYR A 677 -16.16 -9.80 16.01
C TYR A 677 -15.09 -9.83 14.91
N LYS A 678 -15.05 -8.75 14.13
CA LYS A 678 -13.96 -8.44 13.21
C LYS A 678 -12.99 -7.49 13.89
N VAL A 679 -11.83 -8.02 14.24
CA VAL A 679 -10.91 -7.39 15.19
C VAL A 679 -9.78 -6.66 14.46
N ALA A 680 -9.58 -5.38 14.79
CA ALA A 680 -8.34 -4.68 14.53
C ALA A 680 -7.47 -4.65 15.79
N MET A 681 -6.18 -4.96 15.68
CA MET A 681 -5.19 -4.78 16.74
C MET A 681 -4.28 -3.60 16.42
N VAL A 682 -4.10 -2.71 17.38
CA VAL A 682 -3.21 -1.53 17.28
C VAL A 682 -2.10 -1.65 18.31
N GLY A 683 -0.86 -1.62 17.85
CA GLY A 683 0.32 -1.76 18.72
C GLY A 683 1.60 -1.20 18.10
N ASP A 684 2.67 -1.12 18.88
CA ASP A 684 3.96 -0.57 18.45
C ASP A 684 5.15 -1.52 18.69
N GLY A 685 5.01 -2.53 19.53
CA GLY A 685 6.11 -3.36 20.04
C GLY A 685 6.31 -4.69 19.32
N ILE A 686 7.49 -5.29 19.52
CA ILE A 686 7.79 -6.69 19.16
C ILE A 686 6.79 -7.64 19.84
N ASN A 687 6.38 -7.30 21.06
CA ASN A 687 5.46 -8.10 21.86
C ASN A 687 4.04 -8.17 21.25
N ASP A 688 3.69 -7.22 20.40
CA ASP A 688 2.38 -7.13 19.76
C ASP A 688 2.34 -7.83 18.39
N ALA A 689 3.50 -8.12 17.79
CA ALA A 689 3.58 -8.69 16.45
C ALA A 689 2.74 -9.98 16.27
N PRO A 690 2.69 -10.92 17.22
CA PRO A 690 1.80 -12.08 17.11
C PRO A 690 0.31 -11.69 17.11
N ALA A 691 -0.09 -10.70 17.93
CA ALA A 691 -1.46 -10.22 18.01
C ALA A 691 -1.86 -9.40 16.78
N LEU A 692 -0.93 -8.57 16.24
CA LEU A 692 -1.10 -7.85 14.97
C LEU A 692 -1.31 -8.81 13.79
N ALA A 693 -0.54 -9.91 13.74
CA ALA A 693 -0.66 -10.93 12.70
C ALA A 693 -1.94 -11.78 12.86
N GLN A 694 -2.42 -12.02 14.09
CA GLN A 694 -3.63 -12.80 14.38
C GLN A 694 -4.90 -12.01 14.05
N ALA A 695 -4.90 -10.68 14.23
CA ALA A 695 -6.06 -9.82 13.99
C ALA A 695 -6.52 -9.86 12.53
N ASP A 696 -7.82 -9.62 12.28
CA ASP A 696 -8.33 -9.41 10.92
C ASP A 696 -7.66 -8.20 10.27
N LEU A 697 -7.26 -7.20 11.06
CA LEU A 697 -6.51 -6.02 10.62
C LEU A 697 -5.47 -5.62 11.66
N GLY A 698 -4.18 -5.83 11.37
CA GLY A 698 -3.08 -5.30 12.19
C GLY A 698 -2.76 -3.85 11.81
N ILE A 699 -2.63 -2.96 12.79
CA ILE A 699 -2.27 -1.55 12.62
C ILE A 699 -1.04 -1.26 13.48
N ALA A 700 0.10 -0.96 12.87
CA ALA A 700 1.34 -0.61 13.57
C ALA A 700 1.50 0.91 13.67
N MET A 701 1.99 1.37 14.84
CA MET A 701 2.38 2.77 15.06
C MET A 701 3.80 3.03 14.55
N ALA A 702 4.11 4.26 14.15
CA ALA A 702 5.45 4.65 13.63
C ALA A 702 6.60 4.45 14.63
N SER A 703 6.31 4.51 15.92
CA SER A 703 7.27 4.17 16.99
C SER A 703 7.58 2.68 17.05
N GLY A 704 6.84 1.87 16.29
CA GLY A 704 6.92 0.43 16.28
C GLY A 704 8.25 -0.11 15.74
N THR A 705 8.55 -1.33 16.14
CA THR A 705 9.70 -2.06 15.63
C THR A 705 9.46 -2.53 14.19
N ASP A 706 10.54 -2.79 13.44
CA ASP A 706 10.46 -3.32 12.07
C ASP A 706 9.63 -4.60 12.00
N VAL A 707 9.63 -5.40 13.07
CA VAL A 707 8.84 -6.64 13.18
C VAL A 707 7.34 -6.33 13.26
N ALA A 708 6.93 -5.33 14.07
CA ALA A 708 5.53 -4.91 14.16
C ALA A 708 5.05 -4.30 12.84
N VAL A 709 5.86 -3.45 12.22
CA VAL A 709 5.56 -2.84 10.90
C VAL A 709 5.41 -3.91 9.82
N SER A 710 6.25 -4.94 9.81
CA SER A 710 6.16 -6.04 8.82
C SER A 710 4.94 -6.93 9.02
N ALA A 711 4.48 -7.11 10.27
CA ALA A 711 3.31 -7.91 10.63
C ALA A 711 1.98 -7.18 10.35
N ALA A 712 1.99 -5.84 10.34
CA ALA A 712 0.79 -5.03 10.19
C ALA A 712 0.34 -4.90 8.72
N ALA A 713 -0.98 -4.78 8.53
CA ALA A 713 -1.62 -4.47 7.25
C ALA A 713 -1.72 -2.95 6.99
N ILE A 714 -1.74 -2.15 8.06
CA ILE A 714 -1.69 -0.69 8.00
C ILE A 714 -0.57 -0.20 8.93
N THR A 715 0.23 0.76 8.46
CA THR A 715 1.26 1.42 9.27
C THR A 715 0.96 2.91 9.35
N LEU A 716 0.92 3.43 10.57
CA LEU A 716 0.74 4.86 10.83
C LEU A 716 2.12 5.49 10.98
N MET A 717 2.46 6.47 10.14
CA MET A 717 3.77 7.14 10.15
C MET A 717 3.96 8.09 11.33
N ARG A 718 2.89 8.38 12.04
CA ARG A 718 2.88 9.12 13.29
C ARG A 718 2.33 8.26 14.41
N SER A 719 2.91 8.37 15.58
CA SER A 719 2.42 7.69 16.79
C SER A 719 1.18 8.36 17.37
N GLU A 720 0.19 8.70 16.52
CA GLU A 720 -1.05 9.36 16.90
C GLU A 720 -2.25 8.40 16.85
N PRO A 721 -2.89 8.08 17.97
CA PRO A 721 -4.05 7.21 18.01
C PRO A 721 -5.23 7.69 17.16
N ALA A 722 -5.42 8.99 16.99
CA ALA A 722 -6.47 9.57 16.15
C ALA A 722 -6.41 9.12 14.69
N LEU A 723 -5.22 8.77 14.18
CA LEU A 723 -5.05 8.26 12.82
C LEU A 723 -5.70 6.89 12.62
N VAL A 724 -5.95 6.11 13.67
CA VAL A 724 -6.65 4.81 13.57
C VAL A 724 -8.06 5.01 13.04
N SER A 725 -8.84 5.92 13.65
CA SER A 725 -10.21 6.22 13.17
C SER A 725 -10.20 6.80 11.75
N THR A 726 -9.20 7.63 11.44
CA THR A 726 -8.99 8.19 10.10
C THR A 726 -8.66 7.10 9.08
N ALA A 727 -7.80 6.14 9.42
CA ALA A 727 -7.43 5.03 8.55
C ALA A 727 -8.65 4.15 8.22
N LEU A 728 -9.46 3.80 9.21
CA LEU A 728 -10.68 3.01 9.01
C LEU A 728 -11.71 3.78 8.15
N THR A 729 -11.91 5.07 8.42
CA THR A 729 -12.83 5.92 7.62
C THR A 729 -12.38 6.02 6.18
N LEU A 730 -11.09 6.29 5.95
CA LEU A 730 -10.52 6.43 4.59
C LEU A 730 -10.59 5.10 3.82
N ALA A 731 -10.33 3.99 4.49
CA ALA A 731 -10.47 2.66 3.88
C ALA A 731 -11.93 2.38 3.49
N SER A 732 -12.88 2.71 4.37
CA SER A 732 -14.32 2.58 4.11
C SER A 732 -14.77 3.46 2.94
N ASP A 733 -14.32 4.70 2.88
CA ASP A 733 -14.60 5.62 1.78
C ASP A 733 -14.03 5.09 0.46
N THR A 734 -12.79 4.58 0.49
CA THR A 734 -12.14 4.00 -0.69
C THR A 734 -12.91 2.80 -1.22
N TYR A 735 -13.30 1.89 -0.33
CA TYR A 735 -14.09 0.71 -0.70
C TYR A 735 -15.49 1.09 -1.21
N SER A 736 -16.13 2.08 -0.60
CA SER A 736 -17.41 2.64 -1.07
C SER A 736 -17.27 3.19 -2.50
N LYS A 737 -16.17 3.88 -2.81
CA LYS A 737 -15.87 4.35 -4.17
C LYS A 737 -15.64 3.21 -5.15
N ILE A 738 -14.99 2.12 -4.74
CA ILE A 738 -14.87 0.91 -5.56
C ILE A 738 -16.27 0.39 -5.93
N ARG A 739 -17.16 0.25 -4.95
CA ARG A 739 -18.55 -0.22 -5.19
C ARG A 739 -19.33 0.72 -6.12
N GLN A 740 -19.24 2.04 -5.88
CA GLN A 740 -19.89 3.05 -6.74
C GLN A 740 -19.33 2.99 -8.16
N ASN A 741 -18.02 2.87 -8.33
CA ASN A 741 -17.39 2.76 -9.64
C ASN A 741 -17.83 1.51 -10.39
N LEU A 742 -17.92 0.37 -9.71
CA LEU A 742 -18.44 -0.86 -10.28
C LEU A 742 -19.92 -0.71 -10.70
N PHE A 743 -20.75 -0.09 -9.86
CA PHE A 743 -22.13 0.20 -10.19
C PHE A 743 -22.23 1.05 -11.47
N TRP A 744 -21.49 2.16 -11.56
CA TRP A 744 -21.49 3.02 -12.75
C TRP A 744 -20.94 2.29 -13.98
N ALA A 745 -19.91 1.46 -13.83
CA ALA A 745 -19.36 0.68 -14.94
C ALA A 745 -20.35 -0.34 -15.49
N PHE A 746 -21.21 -0.92 -14.64
CA PHE A 746 -22.21 -1.91 -15.07
C PHE A 746 -23.51 -1.31 -15.56
N ILE A 747 -24.00 -0.22 -14.97
CA ILE A 747 -25.34 0.30 -15.26
C ILE A 747 -25.51 0.71 -16.73
N PHE A 748 -24.46 1.31 -17.32
CA PHE A 748 -24.48 1.68 -18.74
C PHE A 748 -24.63 0.47 -19.66
N ASN A 749 -24.02 -0.67 -19.31
CA ASN A 749 -24.12 -1.90 -20.08
C ASN A 749 -25.45 -2.58 -19.85
N VAL A 750 -25.92 -2.70 -18.60
CA VAL A 750 -27.19 -3.36 -18.24
C VAL A 750 -28.38 -2.65 -18.86
N THR A 751 -28.37 -1.32 -18.91
CA THR A 751 -29.44 -0.54 -19.54
C THR A 751 -29.26 -0.42 -21.05
N GLY A 752 -28.05 -0.28 -21.53
CA GLY A 752 -27.74 -0.03 -22.94
C GLY A 752 -27.90 -1.26 -23.83
N ILE A 753 -27.55 -2.48 -23.37
CA ILE A 753 -27.70 -3.70 -24.17
C ILE A 753 -29.16 -3.96 -24.56
N PRO A 754 -30.15 -3.95 -23.63
CA PRO A 754 -31.56 -4.10 -24.03
C PRO A 754 -32.03 -3.01 -24.99
N LEU A 755 -31.65 -1.74 -24.76
CA LEU A 755 -32.04 -0.64 -25.67
C LEU A 755 -31.47 -0.84 -27.08
N ALA A 756 -30.21 -1.29 -27.18
CA ALA A 756 -29.56 -1.59 -28.46
C ALA A 756 -30.25 -2.78 -29.17
N THR A 757 -30.54 -3.85 -28.40
CA THR A 757 -31.24 -5.04 -28.92
C THR A 757 -32.64 -4.71 -29.47
N LEU A 758 -33.34 -3.79 -28.79
CA LEU A 758 -34.68 -3.33 -29.21
C LEU A 758 -34.64 -2.28 -30.36
N GLY A 759 -33.44 -1.85 -30.77
CA GLY A 759 -33.27 -0.89 -31.86
C GLY A 759 -33.42 0.59 -31.45
N PHE A 760 -33.50 0.89 -30.15
CA PHE A 760 -33.62 2.26 -29.63
C PHE A 760 -32.26 2.99 -29.49
N LEU A 761 -31.15 2.31 -29.71
CA LEU A 761 -29.80 2.87 -29.50
C LEU A 761 -29.00 2.85 -30.82
N ASN A 762 -28.61 4.05 -31.27
CA ASN A 762 -27.71 4.21 -32.42
C ASN A 762 -26.25 3.88 -32.01
N PRO A 763 -25.42 3.27 -32.86
CA PRO A 763 -24.00 2.97 -32.54
C PRO A 763 -23.19 4.18 -32.09
N VAL A 764 -23.43 5.39 -32.60
CA VAL A 764 -22.73 6.64 -32.18
C VAL A 764 -23.11 7.00 -30.74
N ILE A 765 -24.39 6.95 -30.39
CA ILE A 765 -24.89 7.20 -29.03
C ILE A 765 -24.32 6.13 -28.07
N ALA A 766 -24.27 4.87 -28.50
CA ALA A 766 -23.65 3.78 -27.75
C ALA A 766 -22.17 4.07 -27.43
N GLY A 767 -21.39 4.54 -28.41
CA GLY A 767 -20.02 4.94 -28.24
C GLY A 767 -19.83 6.13 -27.28
N ALA A 768 -20.72 7.14 -27.40
CA ALA A 768 -20.71 8.29 -26.50
C ALA A 768 -21.04 7.90 -25.05
N ALA A 769 -22.05 7.07 -24.82
CA ALA A 769 -22.42 6.56 -23.49
C ALA A 769 -21.27 5.77 -22.85
N MET A 770 -20.56 4.97 -23.62
CA MET A 770 -19.38 4.22 -23.16
C MET A 770 -18.24 5.15 -22.75
N ALA A 771 -17.95 6.22 -23.53
CA ALA A 771 -16.94 7.21 -23.18
C ALA A 771 -17.33 7.96 -21.89
N CYS A 772 -18.60 8.34 -21.73
CA CYS A 772 -19.14 8.94 -20.51
C CYS A 772 -19.01 8.01 -19.30
N SER A 773 -19.27 6.71 -19.43
CA SER A 773 -19.11 5.73 -18.36
C SER A 773 -17.69 5.76 -17.79
N SER A 774 -16.67 5.75 -18.64
CA SER A 774 -15.26 5.83 -18.21
C SER A 774 -14.94 7.14 -17.49
N LEU A 775 -15.49 8.27 -17.99
CA LEU A 775 -15.28 9.58 -17.36
C LEU A 775 -15.92 9.66 -15.96
N VAL A 776 -17.14 9.12 -15.80
CA VAL A 776 -17.85 9.10 -14.51
C VAL A 776 -17.06 8.28 -13.48
N VAL A 777 -16.61 7.08 -13.84
CA VAL A 777 -15.83 6.21 -12.95
C VAL A 777 -14.56 6.88 -12.46
N VAL A 778 -13.79 7.49 -13.38
CA VAL A 778 -12.54 8.17 -13.02
C VAL A 778 -12.81 9.41 -12.18
N SER A 779 -13.77 10.24 -12.55
CA SER A 779 -14.14 11.45 -11.80
C SER A 779 -14.58 11.10 -10.39
N ASN A 780 -15.37 10.03 -10.24
CA ASN A 780 -15.82 9.56 -8.93
C ASN A 780 -14.65 9.09 -8.03
N ALA A 781 -13.66 8.39 -8.61
CA ALA A 781 -12.45 8.00 -7.88
C ALA A 781 -11.64 9.21 -7.41
N LEU A 782 -11.48 10.23 -8.26
CA LEU A 782 -10.72 11.46 -7.94
C LEU A 782 -11.38 12.31 -6.83
N LEU A 783 -12.69 12.16 -6.57
CA LEU A 783 -13.36 12.84 -5.47
C LEU A 783 -12.79 12.47 -4.09
N LEU A 784 -12.19 11.26 -3.94
CA LEU A 784 -11.49 10.90 -2.70
C LEU A 784 -10.36 11.87 -2.35
N GLN A 785 -9.65 12.40 -3.34
CA GLN A 785 -8.53 13.30 -3.13
C GLN A 785 -8.94 14.68 -2.62
N ARG A 786 -10.22 15.04 -2.75
CA ARG A 786 -10.77 16.34 -2.31
C ARG A 786 -11.36 16.30 -0.90
N ARG A 787 -11.55 15.10 -0.34
CA ARG A 787 -12.15 14.93 0.98
C ARG A 787 -11.12 15.25 2.05
N GLN A 788 -11.50 16.07 3.01
CA GLN A 788 -10.69 16.38 4.19
C GLN A 788 -10.98 15.32 5.25
N TYR A 789 -9.93 14.71 5.77
CA TYR A 789 -10.00 13.74 6.86
C TYR A 789 -9.47 14.38 8.15
N PHE A 790 -10.05 13.98 9.27
CA PHE A 790 -9.63 14.46 10.58
C PHE A 790 -8.25 13.92 10.92
N THR A 791 -7.29 14.81 11.19
CA THR A 791 -5.89 14.46 11.51
C THR A 791 -5.50 14.70 12.97
N GLY A 792 -6.47 14.96 13.86
CA GLY A 792 -6.20 15.19 15.29
C GLY A 792 -5.76 16.62 15.66
N ASN A 793 -5.25 17.40 14.73
CA ASN A 793 -4.81 18.78 14.97
C ASN A 793 -5.78 19.78 14.31
N LYS A 794 -6.91 20.08 14.96
CA LYS A 794 -7.50 21.40 14.90
C LYS A 794 -7.13 22.11 16.21
N GLU A 795 -5.99 22.71 16.25
CA GLU A 795 -5.82 23.85 17.12
C GLU A 795 -6.89 24.89 16.75
N SER A 796 -7.68 25.20 17.75
CA SER A 796 -8.57 26.35 17.76
C SER A 796 -7.83 27.60 17.23
N ALA A 797 -8.26 28.09 16.04
CA ALA A 797 -8.03 29.46 15.67
C ALA A 797 -9.03 30.34 16.40
#